data_7423c48161eacf312bf4695cb6e71da8
#
_entry.id   7423c48161eacf312bf4695cb6e71da8
#
_cell.length_a   1.000
_cell.length_b   1.000
_cell.length_c   1.000
_cell.angle_alpha   90.00
_cell.angle_beta   90.00
_cell.angle_gamma   90.00
#
_symmetry.space_group_name_H-M   'P 1'
#
loop_
_entity.id
_entity.type
_entity.pdbx_description
1 polymer ?
#
loop_
_entity_poly.entity_id
_entity_poly.type
_entity_poly.pdbx_seq_one_letter_code
_entity_poly.pdbx_strand_id
1 'polypeptide(L)'
;LLFGFIYLFASWMGSSRSNFQTGMFLIQMAVQIVFAICFAIIQFVAIFWFMGRTRMETIRPEDPKSVTFKDYWGQPNLVALVQQWISLLSDRDAFVKMGGKYINGVLLYGPPGTGKTLLAKAMAGEAGIAFISVEGSGFRGMFWGVDVLRMMEFVGKAKKLAREYGACIAYIDEIDAVGMSRGGVMGGQGGMPMMGGLMGMGAGSGALTRLLYEMDGVENRGRFEKLRDRWYRFIGKEPEKRNWHVLFMGSTNRPDVLDPALLRPGRFDQKIQVDAPDRTGRREVIRGYLSRVKHDDTIDIEAIVEDTPHATPAEIAAAITKDAVRIALFNGRDRVSQADIDKALQEQDAGLSQPIEELDPEQRRQIAYHEAGHAVAMHYATPEKRIVRATIVRTSGGLGYALAVDRVEIYAAPLRRFAADIIVSMAGHVATKMFLGEYWTGATGGFGSDFSKIRLRIWQLYQHGYFGPPVMGAESTGSNALPPSAAPLVERFWRLLEEQTEQLLQNHADEVGAIAEALLEKGTLSHDEVMALLGDNGWQQTDTAFPRPPARLPQPAPLPPLPAPVAIAMNENTPAAQPMAAEAKSQAAVTVVEPPLPARMAKPPRPEDFARRKPPATPEPEKPAEPAKPPEQPKSQ
;
A
#
# COMPACT_ATOMS: atom_id res chain seq x y z
N LEU A 1 22.19 -20.61 60.68
CA LEU A 1 22.00 -21.89 60.02
C LEU A 1 23.18 -22.24 59.12
N LEU A 2 23.63 -21.35 58.22
CA LEU A 2 24.72 -21.59 57.23
C LEU A 2 26.05 -21.88 57.99
N PHE A 3 26.39 -21.04 58.95
CA PHE A 3 27.61 -21.26 59.77
C PHE A 3 27.60 -22.56 60.61
N GLY A 4 26.43 -22.96 61.13
CA GLY A 4 26.26 -24.24 61.82
C GLY A 4 26.44 -25.43 60.86
N PHE A 5 25.92 -25.35 59.63
CA PHE A 5 26.11 -26.40 58.63
C PHE A 5 27.57 -26.51 58.16
N ILE A 6 28.26 -25.40 57.99
CA ILE A 6 29.68 -25.36 57.56
C ILE A 6 30.53 -25.98 58.67
N TYR A 7 30.27 -25.67 60.00
CA TYR A 7 30.99 -26.21 61.11
C TYR A 7 30.78 -27.73 61.22
N LEU A 8 29.54 -28.22 61.13
CA LEU A 8 29.23 -29.65 61.16
C LEU A 8 29.86 -30.43 60.00
N PHE A 9 29.87 -29.87 58.84
CA PHE A 9 30.49 -30.45 57.67
C PHE A 9 32.02 -30.53 57.79
N ALA A 10 32.67 -29.46 58.29
CA ALA A 10 34.10 -29.42 58.55
C ALA A 10 34.51 -30.43 59.66
N SER A 11 33.71 -30.55 60.73
CA SER A 11 33.91 -31.53 61.78
C SER A 11 33.78 -32.97 61.27
N TRP A 12 32.77 -33.25 60.40
CA TRP A 12 32.60 -34.57 59.79
C TRP A 12 33.74 -34.91 58.84
N MET A 13 34.25 -33.97 58.07
CA MET A 13 35.42 -34.12 57.21
C MET A 13 36.67 -34.48 57.97
N GLY A 14 36.88 -33.91 59.19
CA GLY A 14 38.04 -34.15 60.02
C GLY A 14 38.02 -35.49 60.79
N SER A 15 36.88 -36.23 60.81
CA SER A 15 36.70 -37.42 61.66
C SER A 15 37.35 -38.70 61.12
N SER A 16 37.63 -38.83 59.84
CA SER A 16 38.36 -39.96 59.24
C SER A 16 38.95 -39.61 57.89
N ARG A 17 39.97 -40.37 57.41
CA ARG A 17 40.61 -40.16 56.09
C ARG A 17 39.64 -40.37 54.95
N SER A 18 38.68 -41.29 55.06
CA SER A 18 37.61 -41.55 54.08
C SER A 18 36.64 -40.37 54.04
N ASN A 19 36.23 -39.81 55.20
CA ASN A 19 35.33 -38.65 55.19
C ASN A 19 35.99 -37.39 54.64
N PHE A 20 37.30 -37.23 54.84
CA PHE A 20 38.06 -36.13 54.22
C PHE A 20 38.07 -36.23 52.70
N GLN A 21 38.35 -37.45 52.17
CA GLN A 21 38.31 -37.66 50.70
C GLN A 21 36.92 -37.41 50.10
N THR A 22 35.87 -37.91 50.75
CA THR A 22 34.48 -37.70 50.35
C THR A 22 34.09 -36.23 50.44
N GLY A 23 34.49 -35.53 51.48
CA GLY A 23 34.25 -34.11 51.64
C GLY A 23 34.94 -33.26 50.58
N MET A 24 36.20 -33.56 50.27
CA MET A 24 36.91 -32.89 49.17
C MET A 24 36.26 -33.13 47.81
N PHE A 25 35.80 -34.36 47.53
CA PHE A 25 35.06 -34.68 46.32
C PHE A 25 33.75 -33.87 46.24
N LEU A 26 32.97 -33.76 47.31
CA LEU A 26 31.74 -32.98 47.36
C LEU A 26 32.00 -31.48 47.16
N ILE A 27 33.07 -30.93 47.77
CA ILE A 27 33.48 -29.54 47.55
C ILE A 27 33.86 -29.31 46.08
N GLN A 28 34.67 -30.21 45.51
CA GLN A 28 35.08 -30.14 44.09
C GLN A 28 33.86 -30.19 43.18
N MET A 29 32.92 -31.09 43.44
CA MET A 29 31.68 -31.20 42.68
C MET A 29 30.81 -29.93 42.83
N ALA A 30 30.67 -29.36 43.99
CA ALA A 30 29.96 -28.12 44.24
C ALA A 30 30.58 -26.93 43.47
N VAL A 31 31.92 -26.83 43.50
CA VAL A 31 32.65 -25.80 42.74
C VAL A 31 32.42 -25.97 41.21
N GLN A 32 32.48 -27.20 40.73
CA GLN A 32 32.21 -27.48 39.29
C GLN A 32 30.78 -27.09 38.91
N ILE A 33 29.77 -27.41 39.73
CA ILE A 33 28.37 -27.04 39.49
C ILE A 33 28.22 -25.52 39.47
N VAL A 34 28.79 -24.80 40.44
CA VAL A 34 28.75 -23.33 40.46
C VAL A 34 29.41 -22.74 39.22
N PHE A 35 30.58 -23.27 38.82
CA PHE A 35 31.28 -22.83 37.62
C PHE A 35 30.46 -23.10 36.35
N ALA A 36 29.85 -24.28 36.24
CA ALA A 36 28.99 -24.62 35.10
C ALA A 36 27.76 -23.71 35.01
N ILE A 37 27.12 -23.39 36.16
CA ILE A 37 26.00 -22.45 36.21
C ILE A 37 26.44 -21.04 35.79
N CYS A 38 27.55 -20.54 36.33
CA CYS A 38 28.08 -19.23 35.96
C CYS A 38 28.42 -19.16 34.46
N PHE A 39 29.07 -20.21 33.94
CA PHE A 39 29.39 -20.30 32.51
C PHE A 39 28.15 -20.32 31.65
N ALA A 40 27.13 -21.11 32.02
CA ALA A 40 25.85 -21.15 31.31
C ALA A 40 25.14 -19.77 31.32
N ILE A 41 25.16 -19.08 32.46
CA ILE A 41 24.60 -17.71 32.56
C ILE A 41 25.35 -16.74 31.65
N ILE A 42 26.71 -16.76 31.68
CA ILE A 42 27.52 -15.89 30.82
C ILE A 42 27.24 -16.19 29.34
N GLN A 43 27.20 -17.46 28.95
CA GLN A 43 26.91 -17.88 27.59
C GLN A 43 25.51 -17.46 27.16
N PHE A 44 24.51 -17.62 28.02
CA PHE A 44 23.15 -17.19 27.79
C PHE A 44 23.06 -15.66 27.61
N VAL A 45 23.70 -14.89 28.49
CA VAL A 45 23.75 -13.42 28.40
C VAL A 45 24.47 -12.97 27.12
N ALA A 46 25.56 -13.62 26.75
CA ALA A 46 26.31 -13.30 25.51
C ALA A 46 25.46 -13.57 24.25
N ILE A 47 24.78 -14.71 24.22
CA ILE A 47 23.84 -15.04 23.11
C ILE A 47 22.71 -14.01 23.04
N PHE A 48 22.09 -13.68 24.19
CA PHE A 48 21.02 -12.69 24.26
C PHE A 48 21.47 -11.31 23.85
N TRP A 49 22.69 -10.90 24.25
CA TRP A 49 23.28 -9.61 23.85
C TRP A 49 23.58 -9.55 22.34
N PHE A 50 24.11 -10.64 21.77
CA PHE A 50 24.38 -10.72 20.32
C PHE A 50 23.10 -10.71 19.51
N MET A 51 22.07 -11.46 19.93
CA MET A 51 20.77 -11.54 19.25
C MET A 51 19.91 -10.29 19.43
N GLY A 52 20.17 -9.49 20.46
CA GLY A 52 19.45 -8.24 20.72
C GLY A 52 19.80 -7.10 19.76
N ARG A 53 20.88 -7.22 18.99
CA ARG A 53 21.29 -6.14 18.06
C ARG A 53 20.39 -6.06 16.85
N THR A 54 19.76 -4.89 16.68
CA THR A 54 18.96 -4.57 15.50
C THR A 54 19.76 -3.66 14.57
N ARG A 55 19.64 -3.88 13.26
CA ARG A 55 20.19 -2.94 12.27
C ARG A 55 19.33 -1.68 12.30
N MET A 56 19.89 -0.57 12.70
CA MET A 56 19.24 0.73 12.76
C MET A 56 20.05 1.69 11.89
N GLU A 57 19.38 2.35 10.96
CA GLU A 57 20.00 3.44 10.21
C GLU A 57 19.86 4.73 11.03
N THR A 58 20.93 5.46 11.19
CA THR A 58 20.96 6.74 11.90
C THR A 58 21.55 7.79 10.98
N ILE A 59 20.80 8.87 10.77
CA ILE A 59 21.23 10.03 9.98
C ILE A 59 21.26 11.23 10.92
N ARG A 60 22.39 11.91 10.96
CA ARG A 60 22.55 13.14 11.72
C ARG A 60 22.37 14.34 10.78
N PRO A 61 22.01 15.51 11.30
CA PRO A 61 21.83 16.71 10.46
C PRO A 61 23.06 17.07 9.61
N GLU A 62 24.24 16.75 10.13
CA GLU A 62 25.54 17.06 9.49
C GLU A 62 25.99 15.97 8.49
N ASP A 63 25.29 14.85 8.40
CA ASP A 63 25.67 13.75 7.52
C ASP A 63 25.45 14.14 6.04
N PRO A 64 26.41 13.82 5.14
CA PRO A 64 26.25 14.04 3.70
C PRO A 64 25.10 13.21 3.09
N LYS A 65 24.56 12.27 3.82
CA LYS A 65 23.35 11.49 3.46
C LYS A 65 22.04 12.17 3.85
N SER A 66 22.10 13.39 4.38
CA SER A 66 20.90 14.14 4.73
C SER A 66 20.15 14.51 3.45
N VAL A 67 18.90 14.06 3.37
CA VAL A 67 17.96 14.30 2.26
C VAL A 67 17.07 15.47 2.67
N THR A 68 16.81 16.40 1.76
CA THR A 68 15.90 17.53 1.98
C THR A 68 14.70 17.46 1.02
N PHE A 69 13.75 18.39 1.14
CA PHE A 69 12.63 18.45 0.20
C PHE A 69 13.04 18.72 -1.26
N LYS A 70 14.27 19.18 -1.52
CA LYS A 70 14.81 19.30 -2.88
C LYS A 70 14.96 17.94 -3.59
N ASP A 71 15.08 16.87 -2.80
CA ASP A 71 15.19 15.49 -3.31
C ASP A 71 13.86 14.76 -3.36
N TYR A 72 12.77 15.39 -2.89
CA TYR A 72 11.41 14.83 -2.86
C TYR A 72 10.55 15.52 -3.92
N TRP A 73 10.26 14.82 -5.01
CA TRP A 73 9.56 15.37 -6.16
C TRP A 73 8.14 14.85 -6.30
N GLY A 74 7.30 15.64 -6.96
CA GLY A 74 6.03 15.18 -7.51
C GLY A 74 4.83 15.29 -6.59
N GLN A 75 4.98 15.84 -5.38
CA GLN A 75 3.87 16.02 -4.43
C GLN A 75 3.97 17.35 -3.65
N PRO A 76 3.88 18.50 -4.32
CA PRO A 76 4.07 19.81 -3.67
C PRO A 76 3.08 20.08 -2.53
N ASN A 77 1.83 19.65 -2.68
CA ASN A 77 0.80 19.82 -1.64
C ASN A 77 1.13 19.03 -0.36
N LEU A 78 1.66 17.82 -0.52
CA LEU A 78 2.11 17.00 0.61
C LEU A 78 3.31 17.64 1.29
N VAL A 79 4.28 18.14 0.53
CA VAL A 79 5.43 18.87 1.06
C VAL A 79 4.99 20.11 1.84
N ALA A 80 4.05 20.91 1.30
CA ALA A 80 3.50 22.07 1.98
C ALA A 80 2.81 21.73 3.31
N LEU A 81 2.03 20.63 3.34
CA LEU A 81 1.41 20.12 4.57
C LEU A 81 2.47 19.75 5.61
N VAL A 82 3.50 19.04 5.18
CA VAL A 82 4.58 18.55 6.05
C VAL A 82 5.45 19.71 6.55
N GLN A 83 5.67 20.75 5.75
CA GLN A 83 6.37 21.98 6.17
C GLN A 83 5.65 22.70 7.32
N GLN A 84 4.32 22.72 7.32
CA GLN A 84 3.56 23.25 8.47
C GLN A 84 3.88 22.50 9.76
N TRP A 85 4.09 21.20 9.68
CA TRP A 85 4.43 20.35 10.83
C TRP A 85 5.86 20.57 11.32
N ILE A 86 6.80 20.77 10.38
CA ILE A 86 8.18 21.12 10.72
C ILE A 86 8.24 22.44 11.45
N SER A 87 7.47 23.44 11.02
CA SER A 87 7.42 24.75 11.70
C SER A 87 6.92 24.61 13.14
N LEU A 88 5.95 23.72 13.40
CA LEU A 88 5.47 23.41 14.75
C LEU A 88 6.52 22.68 15.60
N LEU A 89 7.38 21.86 14.98
CA LEU A 89 8.51 21.21 15.67
C LEU A 89 9.60 22.23 16.05
N SER A 90 9.80 23.23 15.21
CA SER A 90 10.84 24.26 15.40
C SER A 90 10.44 25.31 16.44
N ASP A 91 9.17 25.74 16.48
CA ASP A 91 8.68 26.77 17.40
C ASP A 91 7.70 26.19 18.45
N ARG A 92 8.26 25.27 19.25
CA ARG A 92 7.53 24.57 20.30
C ARG A 92 6.90 25.50 21.34
N ASP A 93 7.64 26.52 21.78
CA ASP A 93 7.21 27.35 22.89
C ASP A 93 6.03 28.24 22.50
N ALA A 94 5.97 28.73 21.27
CA ALA A 94 4.82 29.47 20.75
C ALA A 94 3.56 28.60 20.68
N PHE A 95 3.68 27.37 20.18
CA PHE A 95 2.57 26.44 20.05
C PHE A 95 1.95 26.06 21.42
N VAL A 96 2.81 25.75 22.39
CA VAL A 96 2.35 25.43 23.76
C VAL A 96 1.74 26.65 24.46
N LYS A 97 2.29 27.85 24.26
CA LYS A 97 1.73 29.12 24.80
C LYS A 97 0.32 29.41 24.25
N MET A 98 0.04 28.98 23.01
CA MET A 98 -1.30 29.07 22.42
C MET A 98 -2.28 27.99 22.92
N GLY A 99 -1.84 27.08 23.82
CA GLY A 99 -2.65 25.98 24.33
C GLY A 99 -2.66 24.72 23.45
N GLY A 100 -1.81 24.65 22.44
CA GLY A 100 -1.66 23.48 21.56
C GLY A 100 -1.06 22.27 22.28
N LYS A 101 -1.52 21.06 21.91
CA LYS A 101 -0.92 19.81 22.35
C LYS A 101 0.06 19.31 21.30
N TYR A 102 1.22 18.86 21.75
CA TYR A 102 2.27 18.38 20.87
C TYR A 102 1.87 17.06 20.18
N ILE A 103 2.30 16.91 18.93
CA ILE A 103 2.09 15.70 18.15
C ILE A 103 3.18 14.70 18.52
N ASN A 104 2.78 13.54 19.04
CA ASN A 104 3.70 12.49 19.43
C ASN A 104 3.96 11.49 18.32
N GLY A 105 3.01 11.31 17.41
CA GLY A 105 3.14 10.32 16.35
C GLY A 105 2.43 10.67 15.05
N VAL A 106 3.09 10.31 13.95
CA VAL A 106 2.60 10.46 12.57
C VAL A 106 2.63 9.11 11.88
N LEU A 107 1.54 8.71 11.26
CA LEU A 107 1.45 7.52 10.43
C LEU A 107 1.42 7.92 8.96
N LEU A 108 2.43 7.48 8.20
CA LEU A 108 2.44 7.56 6.75
C LEU A 108 1.84 6.27 6.18
N TYR A 109 0.80 6.37 5.35
CA TYR A 109 0.19 5.19 4.75
C TYR A 109 -0.08 5.41 3.26
N GLY A 110 -0.13 4.32 2.49
CA GLY A 110 -0.38 4.37 1.05
C GLY A 110 0.35 3.24 0.31
N PRO A 111 0.25 3.18 -1.02
CA PRO A 111 0.87 2.13 -1.83
C PRO A 111 2.38 2.02 -1.62
N PRO A 112 2.99 0.85 -1.87
CA PRO A 112 4.44 0.70 -1.85
C PRO A 112 5.08 1.58 -2.93
N GLY A 113 6.33 2.02 -2.70
CA GLY A 113 7.07 2.79 -3.71
C GLY A 113 6.72 4.28 -3.83
N THR A 114 5.78 4.80 -3.03
CA THR A 114 5.35 6.22 -3.08
C THR A 114 6.28 7.19 -2.36
N GLY A 115 7.37 6.71 -1.76
CA GLY A 115 8.37 7.57 -1.13
C GLY A 115 8.14 7.90 0.34
N LYS A 116 7.34 7.12 1.10
CA LYS A 116 7.04 7.34 2.53
C LYS A 116 8.31 7.49 3.38
N THR A 117 9.27 6.58 3.21
CA THR A 117 10.54 6.61 3.93
C THR A 117 11.42 7.81 3.52
N LEU A 118 11.39 8.16 2.23
CA LEU A 118 12.10 9.32 1.69
C LEU A 118 11.52 10.63 2.26
N LEU A 119 10.20 10.74 2.35
CA LEU A 119 9.51 11.88 2.95
C LEU A 119 9.92 12.07 4.42
N ALA A 120 9.95 10.99 5.21
CA ALA A 120 10.37 11.06 6.60
C ALA A 120 11.83 11.51 6.76
N LYS A 121 12.73 11.03 5.88
CA LYS A 121 14.13 11.48 5.83
C LYS A 121 14.25 12.95 5.43
N ALA A 122 13.49 13.37 4.41
CA ALA A 122 13.46 14.76 3.96
C ALA A 122 12.91 15.71 5.03
N MET A 123 11.90 15.29 5.79
CA MET A 123 11.42 16.05 6.96
C MET A 123 12.51 16.28 8.00
N ALA A 124 13.28 15.25 8.32
CA ALA A 124 14.35 15.35 9.30
C ALA A 124 15.48 16.28 8.82
N GLY A 125 15.88 16.14 7.55
CA GLY A 125 16.92 16.98 6.95
C GLY A 125 16.51 18.45 6.85
N GLU A 126 15.28 18.73 6.43
CA GLU A 126 14.76 20.11 6.34
C GLU A 126 14.62 20.77 7.72
N ALA A 127 14.20 19.99 8.71
CA ALA A 127 14.08 20.45 10.09
C ALA A 127 15.44 20.56 10.82
N GLY A 128 16.52 20.07 10.23
CA GLY A 128 17.84 20.02 10.87
C GLY A 128 17.90 19.16 12.14
N ILE A 129 17.10 18.11 12.21
CA ILE A 129 16.99 17.21 13.37
C ILE A 129 17.51 15.81 13.04
N ALA A 130 17.83 15.03 14.08
CA ALA A 130 18.31 13.66 13.89
C ALA A 130 17.19 12.73 13.42
N PHE A 131 17.57 11.73 12.61
CA PHE A 131 16.69 10.68 12.12
C PHE A 131 17.24 9.30 12.50
N ILE A 132 16.39 8.44 13.04
CA ILE A 132 16.73 7.04 13.26
C ILE A 132 15.62 6.17 12.69
N SER A 133 15.97 5.17 11.89
CA SER A 133 15.00 4.25 11.30
C SER A 133 15.30 2.81 11.60
N VAL A 134 14.23 2.03 11.63
CA VAL A 134 14.24 0.59 11.79
C VAL A 134 13.07 0.00 11.01
N GLU A 135 13.28 -1.16 10.42
CA GLU A 135 12.20 -1.95 9.82
C GLU A 135 11.39 -2.68 10.89
N GLY A 136 10.08 -2.69 10.81
CA GLY A 136 9.20 -3.35 11.78
C GLY A 136 9.51 -4.83 11.98
N SER A 137 9.90 -5.54 10.92
CA SER A 137 10.39 -6.92 10.95
C SER A 137 11.61 -7.08 11.86
N GLY A 138 12.46 -6.07 11.98
CA GLY A 138 13.65 -6.05 12.82
C GLY A 138 13.37 -6.18 14.31
N PHE A 139 12.14 -5.91 14.77
CA PHE A 139 11.74 -6.13 16.16
C PHE A 139 11.34 -7.57 16.44
N ARG A 140 11.00 -8.36 15.43
CA ARG A 140 10.63 -9.78 15.65
C ARG A 140 11.83 -10.56 16.14
N GLY A 141 11.72 -11.15 17.33
CA GLY A 141 12.74 -12.02 17.91
C GLY A 141 12.28 -13.47 17.94
N MET A 142 13.22 -14.41 17.80
CA MET A 142 12.93 -15.83 17.95
C MET A 142 12.62 -16.19 19.40
N PHE A 143 13.15 -15.43 20.37
CA PHE A 143 12.96 -15.66 21.79
C PHE A 143 12.03 -14.61 22.40
N TRP A 144 11.23 -15.06 23.36
CA TRP A 144 10.32 -14.21 24.11
C TRP A 144 11.07 -13.08 24.83
N GLY A 145 10.60 -11.84 24.67
CA GLY A 145 11.18 -10.65 25.32
C GLY A 145 12.32 -9.96 24.56
N VAL A 146 12.90 -10.57 23.51
CA VAL A 146 13.92 -9.92 22.66
C VAL A 146 13.33 -8.76 21.90
N ASP A 147 12.08 -8.87 21.48
CA ASP A 147 11.27 -7.83 20.84
C ASP A 147 11.17 -6.57 21.72
N VAL A 148 10.91 -6.74 23.02
CA VAL A 148 10.86 -5.64 23.99
C VAL A 148 12.22 -4.96 24.14
N LEU A 149 13.30 -5.75 24.23
CA LEU A 149 14.66 -5.22 24.39
C LEU A 149 15.09 -4.41 23.17
N ARG A 150 14.80 -4.89 21.97
CA ARG A 150 15.08 -4.17 20.71
C ARG A 150 14.31 -2.86 20.62
N MET A 151 13.04 -2.86 21.00
CA MET A 151 12.24 -1.63 21.06
C MET A 151 12.80 -0.65 22.11
N MET A 152 13.25 -1.13 23.26
CA MET A 152 13.89 -0.28 24.27
C MET A 152 15.21 0.31 23.77
N GLU A 153 16.02 -0.46 23.05
CA GLU A 153 17.26 0.02 22.45
C GLU A 153 16.99 1.12 21.42
N PHE A 154 16.01 0.88 20.51
CA PHE A 154 15.59 1.85 19.50
C PHE A 154 15.15 3.18 20.12
N VAL A 155 14.20 3.12 21.05
CA VAL A 155 13.71 4.32 21.73
C VAL A 155 14.80 4.98 22.59
N GLY A 156 15.69 4.19 23.20
CA GLY A 156 16.83 4.71 23.96
C GLY A 156 17.80 5.51 23.08
N LYS A 157 18.11 5.01 21.89
CA LYS A 157 18.93 5.72 20.89
C LYS A 157 18.23 6.98 20.39
N ALA A 158 16.93 6.91 20.04
CA ALA A 158 16.15 8.07 19.63
C ALA A 158 16.15 9.18 20.70
N LYS A 159 15.97 8.83 21.97
CA LYS A 159 16.04 9.77 23.09
C LYS A 159 17.43 10.37 23.28
N LYS A 160 18.50 9.59 23.02
CA LYS A 160 19.87 10.10 23.06
C LYS A 160 20.10 11.13 21.98
N LEU A 161 19.71 10.82 20.74
CA LEU A 161 19.82 11.74 19.59
C LEU A 161 18.96 13.01 19.81
N ALA A 162 17.76 12.86 20.33
CA ALA A 162 16.90 14.01 20.64
C ALA A 162 17.52 14.95 21.68
N ARG A 163 18.28 14.42 22.67
CA ARG A 163 19.03 15.25 23.64
C ARG A 163 20.20 15.96 23.01
N GLU A 164 20.85 15.34 22.04
CA GLU A 164 22.02 15.87 21.35
C GLU A 164 21.64 16.99 20.35
N TYR A 165 20.55 16.78 19.59
CA TYR A 165 20.12 17.65 18.48
C TYR A 165 18.82 18.41 18.74
N GLY A 166 18.29 18.41 19.97
CA GLY A 166 17.02 19.06 20.34
C GLY A 166 15.78 18.26 19.96
N ALA A 167 15.77 17.56 18.82
CA ALA A 167 14.70 16.67 18.41
C ALA A 167 15.23 15.48 17.60
N CYS A 168 14.42 14.40 17.52
CA CYS A 168 14.72 13.23 16.72
C CYS A 168 13.43 12.64 16.12
N ILE A 169 13.44 12.31 14.84
CA ILE A 169 12.41 11.46 14.23
C ILE A 169 12.79 10.01 14.43
N ALA A 170 11.95 9.27 15.15
CA ALA A 170 12.05 7.83 15.35
C ALA A 170 11.10 7.11 14.38
N TYR A 171 11.64 6.64 13.27
CA TYR A 171 10.88 6.09 12.15
C TYR A 171 10.86 4.57 12.18
N ILE A 172 9.66 3.99 12.05
CA ILE A 172 9.44 2.54 11.96
C ILE A 172 8.82 2.26 10.60
N ASP A 173 9.61 1.67 9.71
CA ASP A 173 9.12 1.22 8.41
C ASP A 173 8.34 -0.08 8.56
N GLU A 174 7.30 -0.28 7.75
CA GLU A 174 6.43 -1.46 7.81
C GLU A 174 5.95 -1.75 9.25
N ILE A 175 5.38 -0.73 9.90
CA ILE A 175 4.93 -0.83 11.29
C ILE A 175 3.87 -1.92 11.52
N ASP A 176 3.16 -2.35 10.48
CA ASP A 176 2.23 -3.47 10.50
C ASP A 176 2.89 -4.77 10.94
N ALA A 177 4.19 -4.96 10.67
CA ALA A 177 4.94 -6.11 11.17
C ALA A 177 4.97 -6.20 12.71
N VAL A 178 4.87 -5.07 13.41
CA VAL A 178 4.82 -4.97 14.89
C VAL A 178 3.40 -4.77 15.39
N GLY A 179 2.59 -4.02 14.63
CA GLY A 179 1.31 -3.46 15.04
C GLY A 179 0.07 -4.23 14.57
N MET A 180 0.20 -5.47 14.09
CA MET A 180 -0.96 -6.25 13.63
C MET A 180 -1.96 -6.53 14.77
N SER A 181 -3.25 -6.36 14.46
CA SER A 181 -4.35 -6.70 15.34
C SER A 181 -4.36 -8.20 15.68
N ARG A 182 -4.61 -8.53 16.96
CA ARG A 182 -4.62 -9.91 17.49
C ARG A 182 -5.74 -10.79 16.90
N GLY A 183 -6.71 -10.21 16.21
CA GLY A 183 -7.88 -10.92 15.63
C GLY A 183 -7.70 -11.41 14.20
N GLY A 184 -6.69 -10.92 13.44
CA GLY A 184 -6.56 -11.20 12.01
C GLY A 184 -5.95 -12.54 11.62
N VAL A 185 -5.38 -13.29 12.55
CA VAL A 185 -4.64 -14.55 12.26
C VAL A 185 -5.51 -15.81 12.40
N MET A 186 -6.75 -15.71 12.89
CA MET A 186 -7.61 -16.88 13.17
C MET A 186 -8.66 -17.21 12.09
N GLY A 187 -8.58 -16.62 10.90
CA GLY A 187 -9.50 -16.87 9.78
C GLY A 187 -9.09 -17.98 8.80
N GLY A 188 -8.02 -18.72 9.05
CA GLY A 188 -7.58 -19.85 8.23
C GLY A 188 -8.13 -21.18 8.75
N GLN A 189 -9.10 -21.71 8.06
CA GLN A 189 -9.77 -23.00 8.28
C GLN A 189 -8.74 -24.18 8.25
N GLY A 190 -8.63 -24.95 9.33
CA GLY A 190 -8.17 -26.33 9.26
C GLY A 190 -6.72 -26.64 9.63
N GLY A 191 -6.20 -26.20 10.76
CA GLY A 191 -4.93 -26.69 11.31
C GLY A 191 -5.01 -26.95 12.82
N MET A 192 -4.66 -28.17 13.25
CA MET A 192 -4.70 -28.61 14.64
C MET A 192 -4.07 -27.62 15.63
N PRO A 193 -4.76 -27.24 16.74
CA PRO A 193 -4.28 -26.21 17.67
C PRO A 193 -3.27 -26.70 18.70
N MET A 194 -2.67 -27.87 18.57
CA MET A 194 -2.03 -28.53 19.70
C MET A 194 -0.53 -28.32 19.91
N MET A 195 0.22 -27.72 18.95
CA MET A 195 1.67 -27.53 19.14
C MET A 195 2.18 -26.10 18.86
N GLY A 196 1.36 -25.23 18.28
CA GLY A 196 1.70 -23.82 18.05
C GLY A 196 1.46 -22.88 19.24
N GLY A 197 0.70 -23.33 20.24
CA GLY A 197 0.26 -22.50 21.35
C GLY A 197 1.34 -22.13 22.37
N LEU A 198 2.39 -22.91 22.49
CA LEU A 198 3.44 -22.65 23.49
C LEU A 198 4.63 -21.83 22.95
N MET A 199 4.88 -21.86 21.63
CA MET A 199 5.99 -21.11 21.00
C MET A 199 5.56 -19.91 20.17
N GLY A 200 4.28 -19.81 19.75
CA GLY A 200 3.81 -18.78 18.80
C GLY A 200 2.99 -17.63 19.40
N MET A 201 2.56 -17.71 20.64
CA MET A 201 1.54 -16.81 21.20
C MET A 201 2.05 -15.47 21.75
N GLY A 202 3.29 -15.07 21.53
CA GLY A 202 3.82 -13.87 22.18
C GLY A 202 4.75 -12.95 21.38
N ALA A 203 5.21 -13.36 20.21
CA ALA A 203 6.37 -12.72 19.58
C ALA A 203 6.16 -11.29 19.05
N GLY A 204 4.93 -10.80 18.87
CA GLY A 204 4.68 -9.42 18.39
C GLY A 204 4.06 -8.49 19.43
N SER A 205 3.50 -9.03 20.52
CA SER A 205 2.73 -8.22 21.48
C SER A 205 3.60 -7.41 22.46
N GLY A 206 4.83 -7.84 22.69
CA GLY A 206 5.74 -7.17 23.62
C GLY A 206 6.29 -5.85 23.07
N ALA A 207 6.77 -5.88 21.82
CA ALA A 207 7.28 -4.68 21.15
C ALA A 207 6.18 -3.62 20.99
N LEU A 208 4.98 -4.02 20.56
CA LEU A 208 3.82 -3.13 20.44
C LEU A 208 3.47 -2.48 21.78
N THR A 209 3.31 -3.31 22.83
CA THR A 209 2.97 -2.81 24.16
C THR A 209 4.03 -1.84 24.69
N ARG A 210 5.31 -2.13 24.40
CA ARG A 210 6.41 -1.25 24.77
C ARG A 210 6.39 0.05 23.99
N LEU A 211 6.14 0.01 22.68
CA LEU A 211 6.01 1.21 21.84
C LEU A 211 4.88 2.11 22.36
N LEU A 212 3.69 1.54 22.62
CA LEU A 212 2.56 2.27 23.16
C LEU A 212 2.91 2.95 24.50
N TYR A 213 3.59 2.20 25.41
CA TYR A 213 4.05 2.77 26.67
C TYR A 213 5.04 3.93 26.48
N GLU A 214 5.95 3.83 25.51
CA GLU A 214 6.93 4.89 25.25
C GLU A 214 6.29 6.11 24.62
N MET A 215 5.30 5.94 23.73
CA MET A 215 4.53 7.05 23.14
C MET A 215 3.70 7.78 24.20
N ASP A 216 2.98 7.04 25.06
CA ASP A 216 2.22 7.61 26.18
C ASP A 216 3.17 8.23 27.24
N GLY A 217 4.38 7.71 27.35
CA GLY A 217 5.41 8.15 28.30
C GLY A 217 6.21 9.37 27.86
N VAL A 218 6.08 9.81 26.61
CA VAL A 218 6.77 11.02 26.12
C VAL A 218 6.30 12.27 26.88
N GLU A 219 5.03 12.33 27.29
CA GLU A 219 4.51 13.43 28.13
C GLU A 219 4.83 13.24 29.63
N ASN A 220 4.98 12.00 30.12
CA ASN A 220 5.16 11.72 31.53
C ASN A 220 6.62 11.41 31.88
N ARG A 221 7.19 12.14 32.85
CA ARG A 221 8.51 11.84 33.39
C ARG A 221 8.54 10.44 34.02
N GLY A 222 9.51 9.63 33.62
CA GLY A 222 9.70 8.30 34.18
C GLY A 222 9.92 8.32 35.71
N ARG A 223 9.67 7.19 36.40
CA ARG A 223 9.85 7.08 37.88
C ARG A 223 11.25 7.49 38.33
N PHE A 224 12.29 7.12 37.57
CA PHE A 224 13.68 7.49 37.86
C PHE A 224 13.94 8.99 37.62
N GLU A 225 13.36 9.59 36.61
CA GLU A 225 13.47 11.03 36.38
C GLU A 225 12.74 11.81 37.47
N LYS A 226 11.56 11.34 37.91
CA LYS A 226 10.85 11.94 39.05
C LYS A 226 11.65 11.85 40.34
N LEU A 227 12.37 10.71 40.56
CA LEU A 227 13.22 10.52 41.71
C LEU A 227 14.45 11.44 41.67
N ARG A 228 15.09 11.56 40.50
CA ARG A 228 16.20 12.48 40.22
C ARG A 228 15.79 13.93 40.41
N ASP A 229 14.64 14.31 39.89
CA ASP A 229 14.08 15.67 40.01
C ASP A 229 13.73 16.01 41.47
N ARG A 230 13.28 15.01 42.23
CA ARG A 230 13.05 15.13 43.67
C ARG A 230 14.38 15.32 44.44
N TRP A 231 15.44 14.60 44.03
CA TRP A 231 16.77 14.73 44.58
C TRP A 231 17.41 16.07 44.20
N TYR A 232 17.28 16.54 42.97
CA TYR A 232 17.73 17.89 42.56
C TYR A 232 17.04 18.99 43.35
N ARG A 233 15.73 18.91 43.55
CA ARG A 233 14.99 19.87 44.38
C ARG A 233 15.46 19.81 45.87
N PHE A 234 15.82 18.63 46.34
CA PHE A 234 16.35 18.47 47.72
C PHE A 234 17.73 19.14 47.86
N ILE A 235 18.55 19.15 46.79
CA ILE A 235 19.88 19.79 46.79
C ILE A 235 19.79 21.30 46.41
N GLY A 236 18.57 21.85 46.26
CA GLY A 236 18.39 23.25 45.88
C GLY A 236 18.68 23.58 44.40
N LYS A 237 18.78 22.55 43.53
CA LYS A 237 18.93 22.73 42.09
C LYS A 237 17.57 22.61 41.39
N GLU A 238 17.28 23.50 40.49
CA GLU A 238 16.11 23.35 39.64
C GLU A 238 16.26 22.13 38.71
N PRO A 239 15.22 21.31 38.54
CA PRO A 239 15.24 20.21 37.58
C PRO A 239 15.40 20.75 36.16
N GLU A 240 16.25 20.12 35.40
CA GLU A 240 16.51 20.48 34.01
C GLU A 240 15.20 20.49 33.19
N LYS A 241 14.84 21.60 32.58
CA LYS A 241 13.68 21.70 31.69
C LYS A 241 13.94 20.79 30.49
N ARG A 242 12.98 19.94 30.17
CA ARG A 242 13.06 19.03 29.04
C ARG A 242 12.89 19.81 27.73
N ASN A 243 14.00 20.16 27.06
CA ASN A 243 14.01 20.89 25.81
C ASN A 243 14.20 20.00 24.55
N TRP A 244 13.95 18.68 24.66
CA TRP A 244 14.10 17.76 23.56
C TRP A 244 12.82 16.97 23.31
N HIS A 245 12.59 16.55 22.05
CA HIS A 245 11.40 15.83 21.63
C HIS A 245 11.75 14.63 20.73
N VAL A 246 10.99 13.54 20.86
CA VAL A 246 11.04 12.41 19.93
C VAL A 246 9.70 12.35 19.23
N LEU A 247 9.69 12.57 17.90
CA LEU A 247 8.53 12.34 17.05
C LEU A 247 8.59 10.91 16.54
N PHE A 248 7.61 10.10 16.92
CA PHE A 248 7.46 8.77 16.36
C PHE A 248 6.80 8.86 15.00
N MET A 249 7.41 8.25 13.99
CA MET A 249 6.79 8.12 12.67
C MET A 249 6.72 6.65 12.30
N GLY A 250 5.58 6.22 11.80
CA GLY A 250 5.40 4.88 11.26
C GLY A 250 4.99 4.93 9.80
N SER A 251 5.38 3.93 9.00
CA SER A 251 4.85 3.74 7.65
C SER A 251 4.21 2.38 7.51
N THR A 252 3.16 2.31 6.71
CA THR A 252 2.51 1.04 6.34
C THR A 252 1.89 1.12 4.96
N ASN A 253 1.84 -0.01 4.29
CA ASN A 253 1.06 -0.19 3.06
C ASN A 253 -0.35 -0.73 3.36
N ARG A 254 -0.61 -1.15 4.62
CA ARG A 254 -1.85 -1.80 5.05
C ARG A 254 -2.38 -1.20 6.36
N PRO A 255 -2.97 0.01 6.31
CA PRO A 255 -3.48 0.68 7.51
C PRO A 255 -4.64 -0.08 8.19
N ASP A 256 -5.36 -0.91 7.43
CA ASP A 256 -6.49 -1.73 7.85
C ASP A 256 -6.15 -2.84 8.85
N VAL A 257 -4.91 -3.35 8.82
CA VAL A 257 -4.46 -4.44 9.71
C VAL A 257 -3.89 -3.97 11.03
N LEU A 258 -3.69 -2.65 11.20
CA LEU A 258 -3.10 -2.08 12.41
C LEU A 258 -4.02 -2.20 13.63
N ASP A 259 -3.41 -2.43 14.80
CA ASP A 259 -4.13 -2.43 16.08
C ASP A 259 -4.72 -1.02 16.33
N PRO A 260 -6.04 -0.90 16.57
CA PRO A 260 -6.69 0.38 16.84
C PRO A 260 -6.06 1.14 18.01
N ALA A 261 -5.37 0.45 18.92
CA ALA A 261 -4.66 1.07 20.03
C ALA A 261 -3.53 2.01 19.57
N LEU A 262 -2.89 1.73 18.42
CA LEU A 262 -1.87 2.61 17.83
C LEU A 262 -2.44 3.93 17.32
N LEU A 263 -3.71 3.93 16.91
CA LEU A 263 -4.38 5.05 16.24
C LEU A 263 -5.12 5.97 17.22
N ARG A 264 -4.99 5.74 18.54
CA ARG A 264 -5.63 6.57 19.57
C ARG A 264 -4.93 7.93 19.71
N PRO A 265 -5.66 9.00 20.09
CA PRO A 265 -5.07 10.31 20.37
C PRO A 265 -3.88 10.22 21.33
N GLY A 266 -2.81 10.97 21.02
CA GLY A 266 -1.54 10.93 21.77
C GLY A 266 -0.54 9.87 21.30
N ARG A 267 -0.90 9.05 20.29
CA ARG A 267 -0.04 8.04 19.65
C ARG A 267 0.15 8.40 18.17
N PHE A 268 -0.19 7.52 17.23
CA PHE A 268 -0.24 7.87 15.80
C PHE A 268 -1.60 8.53 15.48
N ASP A 269 -1.81 9.70 16.05
CA ASP A 269 -3.05 10.45 15.92
C ASP A 269 -3.14 11.24 14.62
N GLN A 270 -2.00 11.48 13.99
CA GLN A 270 -1.94 12.11 12.68
C GLN A 270 -1.64 11.07 11.60
N LYS A 271 -2.48 11.07 10.57
CA LYS A 271 -2.39 10.14 9.45
C LYS A 271 -2.20 10.92 8.17
N ILE A 272 -1.14 10.60 7.44
CA ILE A 272 -0.82 11.23 6.16
C ILE A 272 -0.85 10.15 5.08
N GLN A 273 -1.74 10.33 4.12
CA GLN A 273 -1.78 9.47 2.94
C GLN A 273 -0.72 9.94 1.95
N VAL A 274 0.07 8.98 1.46
CA VAL A 274 1.12 9.21 0.47
C VAL A 274 0.81 8.33 -0.73
N ASP A 275 0.09 8.91 -1.69
CA ASP A 275 -0.34 8.23 -2.91
C ASP A 275 0.70 8.34 -4.03
N ALA A 276 0.46 7.67 -5.16
CA ALA A 276 1.22 7.90 -6.37
C ALA A 276 1.00 9.36 -6.85
N PRO A 277 2.03 9.99 -7.43
CA PRO A 277 1.92 11.35 -7.94
C PRO A 277 0.96 11.43 -9.11
N ASP A 278 0.25 12.56 -9.24
CA ASP A 278 -0.55 12.90 -10.40
C ASP A 278 0.32 13.15 -11.66
N ARG A 279 -0.30 13.40 -12.82
CA ARG A 279 0.41 13.65 -14.08
C ARG A 279 1.50 14.74 -13.94
N THR A 280 1.20 15.82 -13.22
CA THR A 280 2.15 16.93 -13.00
C THR A 280 3.30 16.49 -12.10
N GLY A 281 2.99 15.77 -11.05
CA GLY A 281 3.98 15.22 -10.13
C GLY A 281 4.88 14.19 -10.79
N ARG A 282 4.33 13.28 -11.64
CA ARG A 282 5.16 12.33 -12.39
C ARG A 282 6.15 13.04 -13.32
N ARG A 283 5.71 14.13 -13.97
CA ARG A 283 6.62 14.95 -14.79
C ARG A 283 7.83 15.47 -13.98
N GLU A 284 7.59 15.93 -12.75
CA GLU A 284 8.67 16.37 -11.86
C GLU A 284 9.57 15.21 -11.45
N VAL A 285 9.00 14.06 -11.10
CA VAL A 285 9.74 12.84 -10.74
C VAL A 285 10.61 12.37 -11.90
N ILE A 286 10.06 12.30 -13.12
CA ILE A 286 10.79 11.90 -14.33
C ILE A 286 11.96 12.86 -14.59
N ARG A 287 11.72 14.18 -14.57
CA ARG A 287 12.78 15.19 -14.72
C ARG A 287 13.87 15.03 -13.66
N GLY A 288 13.47 14.81 -12.42
CA GLY A 288 14.40 14.61 -11.31
C GLY A 288 15.29 13.39 -11.51
N TYR A 289 14.78 12.25 -11.97
CA TYR A 289 15.59 11.07 -12.23
C TYR A 289 16.40 11.18 -13.52
N LEU A 290 15.88 11.79 -14.58
CA LEU A 290 16.63 12.05 -15.80
C LEU A 290 17.85 12.96 -15.56
N SER A 291 17.74 13.95 -14.67
CA SER A 291 18.89 14.80 -14.30
C SER A 291 20.06 14.04 -13.68
N ARG A 292 19.82 12.81 -13.18
CA ARG A 292 20.84 11.93 -12.57
C ARG A 292 21.44 10.92 -13.55
N VAL A 293 20.88 10.82 -14.77
CA VAL A 293 21.28 9.83 -15.78
C VAL A 293 21.79 10.55 -17.02
N LYS A 294 22.86 10.05 -17.64
CA LYS A 294 23.30 10.53 -18.94
C LYS A 294 22.32 10.06 -20.00
N HIS A 295 21.66 10.99 -20.65
CA HIS A 295 20.70 10.72 -21.72
C HIS A 295 21.03 11.55 -22.97
N ASP A 296 20.44 11.18 -24.09
CA ASP A 296 20.49 11.94 -25.34
C ASP A 296 19.28 12.89 -25.47
N ASP A 297 19.19 13.59 -26.59
CA ASP A 297 18.15 14.60 -26.86
C ASP A 297 16.87 13.97 -27.43
N THR A 298 16.76 12.63 -27.55
CA THR A 298 15.58 11.95 -28.06
C THR A 298 14.49 11.80 -27.00
N ILE A 299 14.77 12.08 -25.72
CA ILE A 299 13.85 11.86 -24.60
C ILE A 299 12.66 12.83 -24.67
N ASP A 300 11.49 12.26 -24.82
CA ASP A 300 10.22 12.97 -24.68
C ASP A 300 9.59 12.68 -23.31
N ILE A 301 9.68 13.67 -22.42
CA ILE A 301 9.15 13.56 -21.05
C ILE A 301 7.64 13.39 -21.06
N GLU A 302 6.91 14.04 -21.96
CA GLU A 302 5.45 13.92 -22.01
C GLU A 302 5.02 12.52 -22.44
N ALA A 303 5.72 11.92 -23.40
CA ALA A 303 5.47 10.54 -23.80
C ALA A 303 5.67 9.58 -22.61
N ILE A 304 6.74 9.75 -21.82
CA ILE A 304 6.98 8.92 -20.63
C ILE A 304 5.87 9.14 -19.60
N VAL A 305 5.42 10.39 -19.37
CA VAL A 305 4.33 10.72 -18.44
C VAL A 305 3.03 10.05 -18.88
N GLU A 306 2.76 10.03 -20.19
CA GLU A 306 1.56 9.39 -20.75
C GLU A 306 1.60 7.87 -20.64
N ASP A 307 2.76 7.26 -20.81
CA ASP A 307 2.95 5.81 -20.74
C ASP A 307 3.07 5.28 -19.29
N THR A 308 3.12 6.16 -18.28
CA THR A 308 3.24 5.79 -16.86
C THR A 308 2.06 6.27 -16.00
N PRO A 309 0.78 6.03 -16.36
CA PRO A 309 -0.35 6.42 -15.53
C PRO A 309 -0.30 5.69 -14.18
N HIS A 310 -0.58 6.41 -13.09
CA HIS A 310 -0.56 5.89 -11.73
C HIS A 310 0.76 5.26 -11.25
N ALA A 311 1.85 5.38 -12.03
CA ALA A 311 3.13 4.83 -11.64
C ALA A 311 3.69 5.52 -10.39
N THR A 312 4.26 4.71 -9.52
CA THR A 312 4.92 5.20 -8.31
C THR A 312 6.30 5.79 -8.62
N PRO A 313 6.82 6.70 -7.78
CA PRO A 313 8.18 7.22 -7.94
C PRO A 313 9.25 6.13 -7.99
N ALA A 314 9.03 5.01 -7.30
CA ALA A 314 9.97 3.88 -7.30
C ALA A 314 9.99 3.13 -8.64
N GLU A 315 8.83 2.93 -9.27
CA GLU A 315 8.72 2.33 -10.61
C GLU A 315 9.38 3.22 -11.66
N ILE A 316 9.09 4.53 -11.65
CA ILE A 316 9.73 5.51 -12.55
C ILE A 316 11.24 5.53 -12.34
N ALA A 317 11.69 5.53 -11.07
CA ALA A 317 13.12 5.47 -10.76
C ALA A 317 13.78 4.21 -11.30
N ALA A 318 13.15 3.05 -11.12
CA ALA A 318 13.68 1.78 -11.61
C ALA A 318 13.76 1.76 -13.14
N ALA A 319 12.71 2.21 -13.84
CA ALA A 319 12.71 2.31 -15.29
C ALA A 319 13.87 3.17 -15.82
N ILE A 320 14.02 4.39 -15.28
CA ILE A 320 14.99 5.36 -15.81
C ILE A 320 16.42 5.04 -15.34
N THR A 321 16.64 4.81 -14.03
CA THR A 321 17.99 4.78 -13.47
C THR A 321 18.62 3.39 -13.47
N LYS A 322 17.82 2.33 -13.62
CA LYS A 322 18.29 0.95 -13.57
C LYS A 322 18.10 0.25 -14.92
N ASP A 323 16.85 0.14 -15.38
CA ASP A 323 16.53 -0.73 -16.51
C ASP A 323 16.92 -0.08 -17.85
N ALA A 324 16.60 1.19 -18.09
CA ALA A 324 17.01 1.90 -19.30
C ALA A 324 18.54 2.03 -19.40
N VAL A 325 19.22 2.30 -18.28
CA VAL A 325 20.70 2.34 -18.25
C VAL A 325 21.29 0.96 -18.56
N ARG A 326 20.72 -0.11 -18.01
CA ARG A 326 21.12 -1.49 -18.32
C ARG A 326 20.97 -1.81 -19.80
N ILE A 327 19.84 -1.43 -20.42
CA ILE A 327 19.56 -1.64 -21.84
C ILE A 327 20.54 -0.85 -22.71
N ALA A 328 20.78 0.42 -22.40
CA ALA A 328 21.73 1.26 -23.14
C ALA A 328 23.15 0.68 -23.10
N LEU A 329 23.64 0.30 -21.91
CA LEU A 329 24.96 -0.30 -21.74
C LEU A 329 25.09 -1.65 -22.46
N PHE A 330 24.07 -2.49 -22.41
CA PHE A 330 24.06 -3.77 -23.14
C PHE A 330 24.17 -3.57 -24.65
N ASN A 331 23.59 -2.47 -25.17
CA ASN A 331 23.69 -2.09 -26.58
C ASN A 331 24.96 -1.27 -26.93
N GLY A 332 25.95 -1.22 -26.02
CA GLY A 332 27.23 -0.52 -26.22
C GLY A 332 27.14 1.00 -26.24
N ARG A 333 26.07 1.60 -25.69
CA ARG A 333 25.87 3.06 -25.62
C ARG A 333 26.18 3.58 -24.23
N ASP A 334 26.67 4.83 -24.16
CA ASP A 334 26.99 5.54 -22.91
C ASP A 334 25.90 6.51 -22.48
N ARG A 335 24.82 6.60 -23.25
CA ARG A 335 23.66 7.46 -23.01
C ARG A 335 22.36 6.69 -23.20
N VAL A 336 21.37 7.04 -22.40
CA VAL A 336 20.00 6.49 -22.48
C VAL A 336 19.23 7.26 -23.56
N SER A 337 18.54 6.54 -24.44
CA SER A 337 17.62 7.06 -25.45
C SER A 337 16.16 6.80 -25.05
N GLN A 338 15.21 7.46 -25.76
CA GLN A 338 13.78 7.18 -25.59
C GLN A 338 13.46 5.68 -25.75
N ALA A 339 14.02 5.03 -26.78
CA ALA A 339 13.80 3.60 -27.04
C ALA A 339 14.26 2.69 -25.88
N ASP A 340 15.26 3.09 -25.09
CA ASP A 340 15.68 2.33 -23.91
C ASP A 340 14.66 2.46 -22.78
N ILE A 341 14.08 3.64 -22.59
CA ILE A 341 13.04 3.88 -21.60
C ILE A 341 11.77 3.13 -21.98
N ASP A 342 11.34 3.20 -23.24
CA ASP A 342 10.16 2.48 -23.73
C ASP A 342 10.29 0.98 -23.54
N LYS A 343 11.50 0.44 -23.79
CA LYS A 343 11.79 -0.97 -23.55
C LYS A 343 11.85 -1.30 -22.05
N ALA A 344 12.40 -0.42 -21.22
CA ALA A 344 12.42 -0.59 -19.77
C ALA A 344 11.00 -0.61 -19.18
N LEU A 345 10.11 0.30 -19.60
CA LEU A 345 8.71 0.31 -19.21
C LEU A 345 8.00 -0.96 -19.69
N GLN A 346 8.30 -1.42 -20.92
CA GLN A 346 7.77 -2.69 -21.41
C GLN A 346 8.16 -3.87 -20.54
N GLU A 347 9.43 -3.96 -20.15
CA GLU A 347 9.94 -5.04 -19.31
C GLU A 347 9.32 -5.00 -17.88
N GLN A 348 8.99 -3.82 -17.38
CA GLN A 348 8.29 -3.67 -16.09
C GLN A 348 6.84 -4.13 -16.14
N ASP A 349 6.11 -3.76 -17.20
CA ASP A 349 4.68 -4.08 -17.34
C ASP A 349 4.44 -5.56 -17.67
N ALA A 350 5.16 -6.07 -18.66
CA ALA A 350 4.93 -7.40 -19.23
C ALA A 350 5.99 -8.45 -18.84
N GLY A 351 7.06 -8.02 -18.17
CA GLY A 351 8.22 -8.85 -17.87
C GLY A 351 9.18 -8.97 -19.04
N LEU A 352 10.27 -9.71 -18.81
CA LEU A 352 11.30 -9.90 -19.82
C LEU A 352 10.77 -10.64 -21.04
N SER A 353 11.18 -10.18 -22.22
CA SER A 353 10.90 -10.84 -23.49
C SER A 353 11.57 -12.24 -23.52
N GLN A 354 10.79 -13.26 -23.84
CA GLN A 354 11.20 -14.67 -23.97
C GLN A 354 10.68 -15.24 -25.30
N PRO A 355 11.22 -14.82 -26.43
CA PRO A 355 10.74 -15.27 -27.73
C PRO A 355 10.83 -16.79 -27.83
N ILE A 356 9.82 -17.41 -28.40
CA ILE A 356 9.81 -18.84 -28.72
C ILE A 356 10.39 -18.97 -30.13
N GLU A 357 11.55 -19.65 -30.24
CA GLU A 357 12.27 -19.77 -31.53
C GLU A 357 11.50 -20.61 -32.55
N GLU A 358 10.85 -21.69 -32.10
CA GLU A 358 10.07 -22.60 -32.96
C GLU A 358 8.59 -22.57 -32.56
N LEU A 359 7.90 -21.43 -32.79
CA LEU A 359 6.46 -21.34 -32.61
C LEU A 359 5.78 -21.76 -33.93
N ASP A 360 4.85 -22.75 -33.84
CA ASP A 360 4.05 -23.19 -34.97
C ASP A 360 3.35 -21.99 -35.66
N PRO A 361 3.43 -21.89 -37.00
CA PRO A 361 2.86 -20.79 -37.76
C PRO A 361 1.37 -20.56 -37.49
N GLU A 362 0.60 -21.61 -37.24
CA GLU A 362 -0.83 -21.51 -36.94
C GLU A 362 -1.08 -20.92 -35.55
N GLN A 363 -0.29 -21.35 -34.56
CA GLN A 363 -0.34 -20.74 -33.22
C GLN A 363 0.09 -19.27 -33.25
N ARG A 364 1.12 -18.94 -34.04
CA ARG A 364 1.57 -17.57 -34.23
C ARG A 364 0.48 -16.71 -34.85
N ARG A 365 -0.22 -17.23 -35.85
CA ARG A 365 -1.36 -16.56 -36.50
C ARG A 365 -2.52 -16.37 -35.52
N GLN A 366 -2.82 -17.39 -34.73
CA GLN A 366 -3.85 -17.32 -33.68
C GLN A 366 -3.57 -16.21 -32.67
N ILE A 367 -2.32 -16.10 -32.17
CA ILE A 367 -1.93 -15.06 -31.24
C ILE A 367 -2.08 -13.67 -31.92
N ALA A 368 -1.67 -13.53 -33.19
CA ALA A 368 -1.76 -12.27 -33.90
C ALA A 368 -3.21 -11.77 -34.05
N TYR A 369 -4.14 -12.64 -34.44
CA TYR A 369 -5.56 -12.26 -34.55
C TYR A 369 -6.19 -12.03 -33.18
N HIS A 370 -5.76 -12.73 -32.13
CA HIS A 370 -6.19 -12.50 -30.76
C HIS A 370 -5.81 -11.08 -30.29
N GLU A 371 -4.53 -10.72 -30.42
CA GLU A 371 -4.04 -9.42 -29.99
C GLU A 371 -4.56 -8.26 -30.89
N ALA A 372 -4.76 -8.53 -32.19
CA ALA A 372 -5.40 -7.58 -33.09
C ALA A 372 -6.85 -7.28 -32.68
N GLY A 373 -7.60 -8.32 -32.28
CA GLY A 373 -8.95 -8.16 -31.74
C GLY A 373 -8.99 -7.26 -30.51
N HIS A 374 -8.06 -7.47 -29.58
CA HIS A 374 -7.91 -6.60 -28.41
C HIS A 374 -7.58 -5.15 -28.80
N ALA A 375 -6.63 -4.94 -29.72
CA ALA A 375 -6.21 -3.60 -30.14
C ALA A 375 -7.37 -2.82 -30.79
N VAL A 376 -8.12 -3.43 -31.72
CA VAL A 376 -9.28 -2.81 -32.37
C VAL A 376 -10.37 -2.51 -31.34
N ALA A 377 -10.68 -3.44 -30.46
CA ALA A 377 -11.69 -3.22 -29.42
C ALA A 377 -11.26 -2.12 -28.42
N MET A 378 -9.98 -2.03 -28.07
CA MET A 378 -9.45 -0.93 -27.24
C MET A 378 -9.68 0.41 -27.92
N HIS A 379 -9.42 0.50 -29.22
CA HIS A 379 -9.54 1.75 -29.97
C HIS A 379 -10.97 2.28 -30.03
N TYR A 380 -11.93 1.41 -30.29
CA TYR A 380 -13.33 1.81 -30.54
C TYR A 380 -14.23 1.71 -29.29
N ALA A 381 -14.04 0.72 -28.41
CA ALA A 381 -14.85 0.57 -27.21
C ALA A 381 -14.35 1.41 -26.03
N THR A 382 -13.06 1.76 -26.01
CA THR A 382 -12.45 2.58 -24.93
C THR A 382 -11.64 3.75 -25.53
N PRO A 383 -12.27 4.70 -26.25
CA PRO A 383 -11.57 5.78 -26.94
C PRO A 383 -10.83 6.73 -26.00
N GLU A 384 -11.20 6.76 -24.71
CA GLU A 384 -10.50 7.47 -23.65
C GLU A 384 -9.15 6.84 -23.27
N LYS A 385 -8.82 5.66 -23.83
CA LYS A 385 -7.51 5.03 -23.68
C LYS A 385 -6.63 5.26 -24.91
N ARG A 386 -5.33 5.29 -24.67
CA ARG A 386 -4.30 5.30 -25.72
C ARG A 386 -3.69 3.91 -25.78
N ILE A 387 -3.66 3.31 -26.95
CA ILE A 387 -2.93 2.06 -27.17
C ILE A 387 -1.44 2.39 -27.14
N VAL A 388 -0.68 1.76 -26.26
CA VAL A 388 0.77 1.96 -26.16
C VAL A 388 1.47 1.05 -27.13
N ARG A 389 1.06 -0.23 -27.20
CA ARG A 389 1.64 -1.23 -28.10
C ARG A 389 0.75 -2.46 -28.23
N ALA A 390 1.01 -3.24 -29.28
CA ALA A 390 0.53 -4.61 -29.44
C ALA A 390 1.71 -5.54 -29.79
N THR A 391 1.78 -6.73 -29.22
CA THR A 391 2.89 -7.65 -29.45
C THR A 391 2.46 -9.11 -29.38
N ILE A 392 3.06 -9.93 -30.24
CA ILE A 392 2.95 -11.39 -30.22
C ILE A 392 4.23 -12.05 -29.69
N VAL A 393 5.18 -11.26 -29.20
CA VAL A 393 6.40 -11.77 -28.58
C VAL A 393 6.07 -12.19 -27.16
N ARG A 394 6.36 -13.46 -26.83
CA ARG A 394 6.15 -13.99 -25.49
C ARG A 394 6.92 -13.20 -24.44
N THR A 395 6.24 -12.90 -23.35
CA THR A 395 6.83 -12.35 -22.12
C THR A 395 6.53 -13.27 -20.95
N SER A 396 7.04 -12.97 -19.76
CA SER A 396 6.70 -13.72 -18.55
C SER A 396 5.21 -13.69 -18.20
N GLY A 397 4.45 -12.73 -18.71
CA GLY A 397 3.01 -12.56 -18.48
C GLY A 397 2.08 -13.27 -19.46
N GLY A 398 2.56 -13.65 -20.67
CA GLY A 398 1.70 -14.25 -21.69
C GLY A 398 2.40 -14.51 -23.02
N LEU A 399 1.66 -15.10 -23.97
CA LEU A 399 2.16 -15.38 -25.33
C LEU A 399 2.19 -14.13 -26.21
N GLY A 400 1.34 -13.15 -25.92
CA GLY A 400 1.22 -11.83 -26.52
C GLY A 400 0.45 -10.92 -25.60
N TYR A 401 0.33 -9.65 -25.92
CA TYR A 401 -0.55 -8.71 -25.26
C TYR A 401 -0.76 -7.43 -26.09
N ALA A 402 -1.94 -6.82 -25.94
CA ALA A 402 -2.19 -5.44 -26.33
C ALA A 402 -2.31 -4.59 -25.05
N LEU A 403 -1.60 -3.46 -24.99
CA LEU A 403 -1.59 -2.56 -23.84
C LEU A 403 -2.19 -1.21 -24.22
N ALA A 404 -3.16 -0.76 -23.45
CA ALA A 404 -3.67 0.60 -23.52
C ALA A 404 -3.70 1.24 -22.14
N VAL A 405 -3.40 2.54 -22.08
CA VAL A 405 -3.37 3.35 -20.87
C VAL A 405 -4.39 4.48 -20.97
N ASP A 406 -4.86 4.96 -19.82
CA ASP A 406 -5.81 6.06 -19.78
C ASP A 406 -5.14 7.38 -20.22
N ARG A 407 -5.74 8.09 -21.20
CA ARG A 407 -5.27 9.41 -21.65
C ARG A 407 -5.40 10.47 -20.54
N VAL A 408 -6.39 10.29 -19.66
CA VAL A 408 -6.67 11.18 -18.53
C VAL A 408 -6.78 10.32 -17.28
N GLU A 409 -6.23 10.78 -16.17
CA GLU A 409 -6.34 10.09 -14.89
C GLU A 409 -7.79 10.05 -14.41
N ILE A 410 -8.28 8.85 -14.11
CA ILE A 410 -9.65 8.60 -13.76
C ILE A 410 -9.72 8.10 -12.32
N TYR A 411 -10.26 8.93 -11.44
CA TYR A 411 -10.48 8.58 -10.01
C TYR A 411 -11.86 7.98 -9.75
N ALA A 412 -12.83 8.23 -10.64
CA ALA A 412 -14.17 7.66 -10.57
C ALA A 412 -14.67 7.35 -11.99
N ALA A 413 -14.93 6.08 -12.27
CA ALA A 413 -15.38 5.64 -13.59
C ALA A 413 -16.87 5.33 -13.61
N PRO A 414 -17.61 5.64 -14.70
CA PRO A 414 -18.98 5.20 -14.87
C PRO A 414 -19.04 3.67 -15.07
N LEU A 415 -20.12 3.03 -14.62
CA LEU A 415 -20.26 1.57 -14.72
C LEU A 415 -20.18 1.04 -16.18
N ARG A 416 -20.58 1.84 -17.17
CA ARG A 416 -20.45 1.48 -18.60
C ARG A 416 -19.00 1.16 -19.00
N ARG A 417 -17.99 1.74 -18.32
CA ARG A 417 -16.58 1.45 -18.58
C ARG A 417 -16.25 0.00 -18.29
N PHE A 418 -16.84 -0.58 -17.24
CA PHE A 418 -16.66 -2.00 -16.95
C PHE A 418 -17.20 -2.87 -18.08
N ALA A 419 -18.32 -2.47 -18.72
CA ALA A 419 -18.84 -3.18 -19.88
C ALA A 419 -17.90 -3.06 -21.09
N ALA A 420 -17.33 -1.88 -21.34
CA ALA A 420 -16.34 -1.68 -22.39
C ALA A 420 -15.05 -2.48 -22.13
N ASP A 421 -14.54 -2.52 -20.88
CA ASP A 421 -13.40 -3.35 -20.51
C ASP A 421 -13.68 -4.85 -20.71
N ILE A 422 -14.94 -5.30 -20.52
CA ILE A 422 -15.35 -6.68 -20.81
C ILE A 422 -15.34 -6.93 -22.32
N ILE A 423 -15.88 -6.01 -23.15
CA ILE A 423 -15.84 -6.09 -24.61
C ILE A 423 -14.38 -6.24 -25.07
N VAL A 424 -13.49 -5.38 -24.59
CA VAL A 424 -12.05 -5.48 -24.89
C VAL A 424 -11.48 -6.85 -24.52
N SER A 425 -11.81 -7.35 -23.33
CA SER A 425 -11.30 -8.67 -22.88
C SER A 425 -11.92 -9.84 -23.66
N MET A 426 -13.13 -9.71 -24.20
CA MET A 426 -13.76 -10.72 -25.08
C MET A 426 -13.18 -10.70 -26.51
N ALA A 427 -12.73 -9.53 -26.96
CA ALA A 427 -12.40 -9.28 -28.35
C ALA A 427 -11.34 -10.24 -28.90
N GLY A 428 -10.30 -10.58 -28.13
CA GLY A 428 -9.30 -11.54 -28.58
C GLY A 428 -9.88 -12.92 -28.88
N HIS A 429 -10.74 -13.41 -27.98
CA HIS A 429 -11.41 -14.70 -28.14
C HIS A 429 -12.43 -14.69 -29.29
N VAL A 430 -13.20 -13.64 -29.43
CA VAL A 430 -14.18 -13.47 -30.52
C VAL A 430 -13.47 -13.31 -31.86
N ALA A 431 -12.35 -12.58 -31.92
CA ALA A 431 -11.57 -12.44 -33.16
C ALA A 431 -11.05 -13.79 -33.67
N THR A 432 -10.50 -14.64 -32.80
CA THR A 432 -10.05 -15.99 -33.21
C THR A 432 -11.18 -16.84 -33.77
N LYS A 433 -12.37 -16.80 -33.15
CA LYS A 433 -13.56 -17.49 -33.69
C LYS A 433 -13.97 -16.94 -35.05
N MET A 434 -14.02 -15.63 -35.22
CA MET A 434 -14.49 -14.99 -36.47
C MET A 434 -13.54 -15.20 -37.64
N PHE A 435 -12.22 -15.07 -37.42
CA PHE A 435 -11.24 -15.07 -38.52
C PHE A 435 -10.59 -16.44 -38.74
N LEU A 436 -10.54 -17.30 -37.70
CA LEU A 436 -9.93 -18.64 -37.78
C LEU A 436 -10.95 -19.79 -37.70
N GLY A 437 -12.21 -19.48 -37.38
CA GLY A 437 -13.31 -20.47 -37.37
C GLY A 437 -13.43 -21.27 -36.07
N GLU A 438 -12.53 -21.12 -35.12
CA GLU A 438 -12.52 -21.90 -33.86
C GLU A 438 -12.13 -21.05 -32.66
N TYR A 439 -12.55 -21.56 -31.47
CA TYR A 439 -12.12 -21.01 -30.20
C TYR A 439 -10.81 -21.65 -29.75
N TRP A 440 -9.87 -20.82 -29.31
CA TRP A 440 -8.57 -21.25 -28.81
C TRP A 440 -8.47 -21.08 -27.29
N THR A 441 -7.68 -21.93 -26.63
CA THR A 441 -7.57 -21.97 -25.17
C THR A 441 -6.73 -20.84 -24.58
N GLY A 442 -6.06 -20.03 -25.41
CA GLY A 442 -5.16 -18.94 -24.97
C GLY A 442 -5.79 -17.93 -24.00
N ALA A 443 -7.09 -17.69 -24.13
CA ALA A 443 -7.84 -16.76 -23.26
C ALA A 443 -8.12 -17.31 -21.84
N THR A 444 -7.84 -18.60 -21.55
CA THR A 444 -8.30 -19.28 -20.32
C THR A 444 -7.22 -19.57 -19.30
N GLY A 445 -5.94 -19.37 -19.63
CA GLY A 445 -4.79 -19.83 -18.83
C GLY A 445 -4.35 -18.85 -17.74
N GLY A 446 -4.60 -19.17 -16.47
CA GLY A 446 -3.91 -18.56 -15.33
C GLY A 446 -4.50 -17.26 -14.77
N PHE A 447 -3.81 -16.73 -13.76
CA PHE A 447 -4.08 -15.41 -13.17
C PHE A 447 -3.75 -14.31 -14.21
N GLY A 448 -4.73 -13.44 -14.52
CA GLY A 448 -4.55 -12.37 -15.51
C GLY A 448 -5.07 -12.71 -16.91
N SER A 449 -5.57 -13.93 -17.16
CA SER A 449 -6.25 -14.27 -18.42
C SER A 449 -7.50 -13.41 -18.66
N ASP A 450 -7.90 -13.29 -19.92
CA ASP A 450 -9.04 -12.45 -20.30
C ASP A 450 -10.33 -12.87 -19.59
N PHE A 451 -10.59 -14.17 -19.48
CA PHE A 451 -11.73 -14.66 -18.69
C PHE A 451 -11.63 -14.35 -17.19
N SER A 452 -10.42 -14.25 -16.63
CA SER A 452 -10.24 -13.81 -15.24
C SER A 452 -10.54 -12.33 -15.08
N LYS A 453 -10.12 -11.50 -16.04
CA LYS A 453 -10.46 -10.06 -16.11
C LYS A 453 -11.97 -9.86 -16.23
N ILE A 454 -12.63 -10.59 -17.13
CA ILE A 454 -14.09 -10.53 -17.33
C ILE A 454 -14.83 -10.91 -16.02
N ARG A 455 -14.46 -12.02 -15.38
CA ARG A 455 -15.08 -12.43 -14.10
C ARG A 455 -14.94 -11.36 -13.03
N LEU A 456 -13.76 -10.76 -12.90
CA LEU A 456 -13.52 -9.68 -11.95
C LEU A 456 -14.41 -8.47 -12.24
N ARG A 457 -14.55 -8.05 -13.51
CA ARG A 457 -15.39 -6.93 -13.91
C ARG A 457 -16.88 -7.19 -13.68
N ILE A 458 -17.35 -8.39 -14.00
CA ILE A 458 -18.72 -8.81 -13.71
C ILE A 458 -19.00 -8.81 -12.20
N TRP A 459 -18.07 -9.30 -11.39
CA TRP A 459 -18.18 -9.27 -9.94
C TRP A 459 -18.23 -7.81 -9.41
N GLN A 460 -17.39 -6.93 -9.93
CA GLN A 460 -17.43 -5.50 -9.59
C GLN A 460 -18.78 -4.86 -9.97
N LEU A 461 -19.30 -5.12 -11.18
CA LEU A 461 -20.63 -4.65 -11.57
C LEU A 461 -21.73 -5.13 -10.63
N TYR A 462 -21.66 -6.40 -10.18
CA TYR A 462 -22.59 -6.94 -9.19
C TYR A 462 -22.50 -6.19 -7.85
N GLN A 463 -21.29 -5.94 -7.35
CA GLN A 463 -21.06 -5.19 -6.10
C GLN A 463 -21.60 -3.76 -6.18
N HIS A 464 -21.53 -3.12 -7.34
CA HIS A 464 -22.09 -1.79 -7.57
C HIS A 464 -23.60 -1.78 -7.87
N GLY A 465 -24.27 -2.93 -7.72
CA GLY A 465 -25.71 -3.02 -7.89
C GLY A 465 -26.23 -2.99 -9.34
N TYR A 466 -25.36 -3.20 -10.33
CA TYR A 466 -25.76 -3.17 -11.75
C TYR A 466 -26.80 -4.24 -12.10
N PHE A 467 -26.73 -5.40 -11.48
CA PHE A 467 -27.67 -6.53 -11.64
C PHE A 467 -28.80 -6.53 -10.62
N GLY A 468 -29.05 -5.43 -9.91
CA GLY A 468 -29.99 -5.31 -8.81
C GLY A 468 -29.30 -5.10 -7.46
N PRO A 469 -30.06 -4.97 -6.37
CA PRO A 469 -29.46 -4.73 -5.06
C PRO A 469 -28.50 -5.88 -4.70
N PRO A 470 -27.26 -5.58 -4.28
CA PRO A 470 -26.32 -6.60 -3.87
C PRO A 470 -26.86 -7.36 -2.66
N VAL A 471 -26.70 -8.68 -2.65
CA VAL A 471 -27.13 -9.50 -1.51
C VAL A 471 -26.23 -9.18 -0.31
N MET A 472 -26.83 -8.57 0.72
CA MET A 472 -26.16 -8.28 1.98
C MET A 472 -25.66 -9.59 2.62
N GLY A 473 -24.35 -9.71 2.85
CA GLY A 473 -23.73 -10.89 3.45
C GLY A 473 -22.83 -11.73 2.53
N ALA A 474 -22.76 -11.42 1.23
CA ALA A 474 -21.82 -12.08 0.32
C ALA A 474 -20.35 -11.75 0.64
N GLU A 475 -20.10 -10.68 1.37
CA GLU A 475 -18.74 -10.25 1.78
C GLU A 475 -18.08 -11.19 2.81
N SER A 476 -18.88 -11.98 3.54
CA SER A 476 -18.38 -12.81 4.65
C SER A 476 -17.68 -14.10 4.22
N THR A 477 -17.80 -14.52 2.96
CA THR A 477 -17.28 -15.82 2.51
C THR A 477 -15.90 -15.78 1.87
N GLY A 478 -15.32 -14.58 1.65
CA GLY A 478 -13.99 -14.44 1.00
C GLY A 478 -13.93 -14.99 -0.44
N SER A 479 -15.08 -15.37 -1.00
CA SER A 479 -15.23 -15.95 -2.34
C SER A 479 -15.80 -14.89 -3.27
N ASN A 480 -15.11 -14.62 -4.39
CA ASN A 480 -15.61 -13.78 -5.49
C ASN A 480 -16.72 -14.52 -6.29
N ALA A 481 -17.45 -15.43 -5.67
CA ALA A 481 -18.52 -16.18 -6.30
C ALA A 481 -19.80 -15.35 -6.32
N LEU A 482 -20.42 -15.28 -7.49
CA LEU A 482 -21.72 -14.66 -7.66
C LEU A 482 -22.82 -15.56 -7.04
N PRO A 483 -23.85 -14.98 -6.42
CA PRO A 483 -24.96 -15.77 -5.93
C PRO A 483 -25.70 -16.44 -7.10
N PRO A 484 -26.25 -17.65 -6.92
CA PRO A 484 -26.97 -18.37 -7.97
C PRO A 484 -28.11 -17.57 -8.60
N SER A 485 -28.73 -16.67 -7.85
CA SER A 485 -29.80 -15.78 -8.33
C SER A 485 -29.33 -14.77 -9.39
N ALA A 486 -28.05 -14.41 -9.42
CA ALA A 486 -27.49 -13.49 -10.41
C ALA A 486 -27.11 -14.20 -11.73
N ALA A 487 -26.97 -15.53 -11.74
CA ALA A 487 -26.48 -16.29 -12.89
C ALA A 487 -27.28 -16.02 -14.19
N PRO A 488 -28.64 -16.01 -14.22
CA PRO A 488 -29.38 -15.75 -15.46
C PRO A 488 -29.17 -14.33 -16.00
N LEU A 489 -29.00 -13.34 -15.11
CA LEU A 489 -28.76 -11.95 -15.50
C LEU A 489 -27.36 -11.78 -16.09
N VAL A 490 -26.37 -12.42 -15.47
CA VAL A 490 -24.98 -12.44 -15.93
C VAL A 490 -24.87 -13.16 -17.26
N GLU A 491 -25.54 -14.30 -17.47
CA GLU A 491 -25.54 -15.02 -18.74
C GLU A 491 -26.13 -14.16 -19.87
N ARG A 492 -27.25 -13.48 -19.61
CA ARG A 492 -27.86 -12.58 -20.60
C ARG A 492 -26.94 -11.40 -20.92
N PHE A 493 -26.30 -10.83 -19.89
CA PHE A 493 -25.36 -9.73 -20.05
C PHE A 493 -24.13 -10.17 -20.84
N TRP A 494 -23.60 -11.35 -20.58
CA TRP A 494 -22.51 -11.96 -21.35
C TRP A 494 -22.84 -12.06 -22.84
N ARG A 495 -23.99 -12.67 -23.18
CA ARG A 495 -24.43 -12.82 -24.57
C ARG A 495 -24.58 -11.48 -25.28
N LEU A 496 -25.13 -10.48 -24.58
CA LEU A 496 -25.27 -9.13 -25.14
C LEU A 496 -23.89 -8.50 -25.47
N LEU A 497 -22.92 -8.63 -24.55
CA LEU A 497 -21.59 -8.08 -24.79
C LEU A 497 -20.83 -8.87 -25.85
N GLU A 498 -21.01 -10.19 -25.91
CA GLU A 498 -20.43 -11.03 -26.97
C GLU A 498 -20.95 -10.62 -28.35
N GLU A 499 -22.26 -10.44 -28.49
CA GLU A 499 -22.90 -9.94 -29.73
C GLU A 499 -22.39 -8.53 -30.11
N GLN A 500 -22.29 -7.62 -29.15
CA GLN A 500 -21.73 -6.29 -29.38
C GLN A 500 -20.26 -6.37 -29.82
N THR A 501 -19.49 -7.29 -29.24
CA THR A 501 -18.09 -7.51 -29.60
C THR A 501 -17.97 -8.06 -31.04
N GLU A 502 -18.80 -9.06 -31.39
CA GLU A 502 -18.87 -9.60 -32.76
C GLU A 502 -19.21 -8.50 -33.77
N GLN A 503 -20.22 -7.68 -33.49
CA GLN A 503 -20.60 -6.56 -34.37
C GLN A 503 -19.47 -5.53 -34.52
N LEU A 504 -18.80 -5.17 -33.40
CA LEU A 504 -17.69 -4.23 -33.44
C LEU A 504 -16.56 -4.76 -34.33
N LEU A 505 -16.13 -6.00 -34.11
CA LEU A 505 -15.03 -6.59 -34.88
C LEU A 505 -15.40 -6.84 -36.34
N GLN A 506 -16.67 -7.13 -36.64
CA GLN A 506 -17.16 -7.28 -38.00
C GLN A 506 -17.16 -5.95 -38.77
N ASN A 507 -17.55 -4.86 -38.12
CA ASN A 507 -17.52 -3.52 -38.69
C ASN A 507 -16.11 -3.04 -39.00
N HIS A 508 -15.10 -3.57 -38.30
CA HIS A 508 -13.69 -3.19 -38.43
C HIS A 508 -12.80 -4.39 -38.83
N ALA A 509 -13.37 -5.32 -39.61
CA ALA A 509 -12.69 -6.58 -39.98
C ALA A 509 -11.39 -6.35 -40.76
N ASP A 510 -11.38 -5.34 -41.64
CA ASP A 510 -10.18 -5.00 -42.42
C ASP A 510 -9.04 -4.49 -41.51
N GLU A 511 -9.36 -3.73 -40.46
CA GLU A 511 -8.38 -3.22 -39.49
C GLU A 511 -7.83 -4.34 -38.60
N VAL A 512 -8.69 -5.28 -38.19
CA VAL A 512 -8.23 -6.48 -37.45
C VAL A 512 -7.25 -7.26 -38.32
N GLY A 513 -7.57 -7.48 -39.59
CA GLY A 513 -6.67 -8.17 -40.55
C GLY A 513 -5.34 -7.43 -40.70
N ALA A 514 -5.38 -6.11 -40.91
CA ALA A 514 -4.19 -5.29 -41.13
C ALA A 514 -3.25 -5.30 -39.91
N ILE A 515 -3.81 -5.20 -38.70
CA ILE A 515 -3.00 -5.30 -37.44
C ILE A 515 -2.43 -6.70 -37.27
N ALA A 516 -3.23 -7.75 -37.52
CA ALA A 516 -2.78 -9.12 -37.40
C ALA A 516 -1.60 -9.44 -38.33
N GLU A 517 -1.70 -9.03 -39.62
CA GLU A 517 -0.62 -9.22 -40.59
C GLU A 517 0.63 -8.40 -40.23
N ALA A 518 0.46 -7.14 -39.79
CA ALA A 518 1.59 -6.33 -39.31
C ALA A 518 2.28 -6.94 -38.07
N LEU A 519 1.52 -7.55 -37.16
CA LEU A 519 2.07 -8.29 -36.02
C LEU A 519 2.82 -9.55 -36.44
N LEU A 520 2.34 -10.27 -37.46
CA LEU A 520 3.02 -11.43 -38.02
C LEU A 520 4.35 -11.04 -38.68
N GLU A 521 4.42 -9.87 -39.30
CA GLU A 521 5.64 -9.37 -39.95
C GLU A 521 6.65 -8.87 -38.93
N LYS A 522 6.23 -7.96 -38.03
CA LYS A 522 7.14 -7.22 -37.13
C LYS A 522 7.28 -7.83 -35.74
N GLY A 523 6.33 -8.64 -35.31
CA GLY A 523 6.25 -9.21 -33.96
C GLY A 523 5.74 -8.23 -32.89
N THR A 524 6.01 -6.93 -33.01
CA THR A 524 5.57 -5.87 -32.09
C THR A 524 5.26 -4.60 -32.87
N LEU A 525 4.16 -3.95 -32.53
CA LEU A 525 3.75 -2.67 -33.07
C LEU A 525 3.74 -1.61 -31.99
N SER A 526 4.37 -0.46 -32.26
CA SER A 526 4.33 0.74 -31.44
C SER A 526 2.98 1.46 -31.55
N HIS A 527 2.78 2.48 -30.70
CA HIS A 527 1.60 3.35 -30.78
C HIS A 527 1.35 3.89 -32.19
N ASP A 528 2.37 4.52 -32.78
CA ASP A 528 2.24 5.17 -34.07
C ASP A 528 1.94 4.18 -35.21
N GLU A 529 2.53 2.98 -35.15
CA GLU A 529 2.27 1.91 -36.12
C GLU A 529 0.84 1.36 -36.02
N VAL A 530 0.33 1.19 -34.79
CA VAL A 530 -1.06 0.77 -34.58
C VAL A 530 -2.03 1.85 -35.06
N MET A 531 -1.78 3.12 -34.70
CA MET A 531 -2.66 4.23 -35.11
C MET A 531 -2.65 4.48 -36.61
N ALA A 532 -1.56 4.17 -37.31
CA ALA A 532 -1.51 4.25 -38.77
C ALA A 532 -2.42 3.23 -39.48
N LEU A 533 -2.76 2.13 -38.81
CA LEU A 533 -3.61 1.05 -39.32
C LEU A 533 -5.09 1.20 -38.93
N LEU A 534 -5.37 1.97 -37.86
CA LEU A 534 -6.70 2.18 -37.34
C LEU A 534 -7.34 3.45 -37.93
N GLY A 535 -8.63 3.45 -38.09
CA GLY A 535 -9.41 4.63 -38.44
C GLY A 535 -9.58 5.62 -37.29
N ASP A 536 -10.33 6.70 -37.55
CA ASP A 536 -10.65 7.66 -36.48
C ASP A 536 -11.72 7.07 -35.54
N ASN A 537 -11.45 7.09 -34.24
CA ASN A 537 -12.41 6.65 -33.23
C ASN A 537 -13.32 7.77 -32.70
N GLY A 538 -13.21 8.97 -33.26
CA GLY A 538 -14.03 10.13 -32.89
C GLY A 538 -13.64 10.78 -31.54
N TRP A 539 -12.54 10.37 -30.91
CA TRP A 539 -12.07 11.00 -29.66
C TRP A 539 -11.31 12.29 -29.95
N GLN A 540 -11.68 13.38 -29.25
CA GLN A 540 -10.98 14.65 -29.33
C GLN A 540 -10.33 14.99 -27.98
N GLN A 541 -9.19 15.65 -28.02
CA GLN A 541 -8.45 16.04 -26.80
C GLN A 541 -9.25 16.99 -25.88
N THR A 542 -10.28 17.64 -26.41
CA THR A 542 -11.24 18.49 -25.67
C THR A 542 -12.34 17.68 -25.00
N ASP A 543 -12.47 16.39 -25.34
CA ASP A 543 -13.49 15.55 -24.76
C ASP A 543 -13.15 15.25 -23.29
N THR A 544 -14.18 15.27 -22.46
CA THR A 544 -14.05 14.77 -21.10
C THR A 544 -13.70 13.29 -21.15
N ALA A 545 -12.98 12.79 -20.15
CA ALA A 545 -12.60 11.37 -20.02
C ALA A 545 -13.74 10.37 -20.27
N PHE A 546 -14.97 10.87 -20.27
CA PHE A 546 -16.18 10.11 -20.57
C PHE A 546 -17.06 10.90 -21.52
N PRO A 547 -16.96 10.70 -22.83
CA PRO A 547 -17.93 11.27 -23.78
C PRO A 547 -19.34 10.90 -23.32
N ARG A 548 -20.26 11.86 -23.41
CA ARG A 548 -21.66 11.60 -23.01
C ARG A 548 -22.15 10.38 -23.76
N PRO A 549 -22.75 9.40 -23.08
CA PRO A 549 -23.33 8.27 -23.79
C PRO A 549 -24.36 8.81 -24.78
N PRO A 550 -24.52 8.19 -25.96
CA PRO A 550 -25.68 8.45 -26.78
C PRO A 550 -26.92 8.35 -25.89
N ALA A 551 -27.85 9.28 -26.05
CA ALA A 551 -28.88 9.69 -25.08
C ALA A 551 -29.75 8.57 -24.43
N ARG A 552 -29.55 7.33 -24.77
CA ARG A 552 -30.09 6.14 -24.09
C ARG A 552 -29.16 4.94 -24.36
N LEU A 553 -28.49 4.44 -23.33
CA LEU A 553 -28.22 2.99 -23.32
C LEU A 553 -29.55 2.27 -23.56
N PRO A 554 -29.62 1.23 -24.40
CA PRO A 554 -30.82 0.41 -24.48
C PRO A 554 -31.14 -0.03 -23.06
N GLN A 555 -32.26 0.46 -22.54
CA GLN A 555 -32.75 -0.05 -21.25
C GLN A 555 -32.91 -1.56 -21.45
N PRO A 556 -32.38 -2.41 -20.57
CA PRO A 556 -32.68 -3.82 -20.63
C PRO A 556 -34.20 -3.94 -20.72
N ALA A 557 -34.69 -4.66 -21.73
CA ALA A 557 -36.13 -4.87 -21.87
C ALA A 557 -36.69 -5.27 -20.51
N PRO A 558 -37.85 -4.72 -20.09
CA PRO A 558 -38.42 -5.03 -18.79
C PRO A 558 -38.42 -6.55 -18.61
N LEU A 559 -37.83 -7.01 -17.54
CA LEU A 559 -37.80 -8.43 -17.20
C LEU A 559 -39.24 -8.95 -17.32
N PRO A 560 -39.48 -10.08 -17.98
CA PRO A 560 -40.79 -10.72 -17.93
C PRO A 560 -41.17 -10.86 -16.45
N PRO A 561 -42.47 -10.65 -16.09
CA PRO A 561 -42.92 -10.79 -14.72
C PRO A 561 -42.42 -12.12 -14.20
N LEU A 562 -41.83 -12.12 -13.01
CA LEU A 562 -41.43 -13.35 -12.33
C LEU A 562 -42.62 -14.32 -12.37
N PRO A 563 -42.43 -15.58 -12.75
CA PRO A 563 -43.48 -16.56 -12.64
C PRO A 563 -44.01 -16.50 -11.22
N ALA A 564 -45.34 -16.46 -11.08
CA ALA A 564 -45.98 -16.45 -9.77
C ALA A 564 -45.36 -17.55 -8.89
N PRO A 565 -45.07 -17.26 -7.62
CA PRO A 565 -44.50 -18.26 -6.74
C PRO A 565 -45.30 -19.53 -6.86
N VAL A 566 -44.69 -20.61 -7.32
CA VAL A 566 -45.30 -21.93 -7.35
C VAL A 566 -45.64 -22.23 -5.90
N ALA A 567 -46.94 -22.24 -5.57
CA ALA A 567 -47.39 -22.67 -4.27
C ALA A 567 -46.88 -24.10 -4.09
N ILE A 568 -45.85 -24.26 -3.25
CA ILE A 568 -45.42 -25.57 -2.81
C ILE A 568 -46.61 -26.12 -2.00
N ALA A 569 -47.41 -26.98 -2.63
CA ALA A 569 -48.44 -27.76 -1.93
C ALA A 569 -47.71 -28.50 -0.80
N MET A 570 -47.92 -28.07 0.42
CA MET A 570 -47.48 -28.83 1.57
C MET A 570 -48.19 -30.18 1.51
N ASN A 571 -47.42 -31.23 1.32
CA ASN A 571 -47.90 -32.58 1.32
C ASN A 571 -48.29 -32.92 2.78
N GLU A 572 -49.60 -33.05 3.06
CA GLU A 572 -50.19 -33.30 4.38
C GLU A 572 -49.90 -34.71 4.94
N ASN A 573 -48.91 -35.41 4.46
CA ASN A 573 -48.54 -36.75 4.92
C ASN A 573 -47.11 -36.79 5.53
N THR A 574 -46.92 -36.02 6.62
CA THR A 574 -45.82 -36.30 7.54
C THR A 574 -46.40 -36.71 8.89
N PRO A 575 -46.10 -37.90 9.41
CA PRO A 575 -46.66 -38.35 10.68
C PRO A 575 -46.13 -37.48 11.83
N ALA A 576 -47.05 -37.03 12.66
CA ALA A 576 -46.82 -36.22 13.84
C ALA A 576 -45.77 -36.86 14.77
N ALA A 577 -44.65 -36.23 14.97
CA ALA A 577 -43.73 -36.55 16.05
C ALA A 577 -44.35 -36.12 17.38
N GLN A 578 -44.43 -37.05 18.31
CA GLN A 578 -44.94 -36.82 19.66
C GLN A 578 -44.07 -35.84 20.42
N PRO A 579 -44.64 -34.94 21.25
CA PRO A 579 -43.86 -34.02 22.07
C PRO A 579 -43.28 -34.74 23.28
N MET A 580 -41.98 -34.78 23.40
CA MET A 580 -41.32 -35.07 24.69
C MET A 580 -41.43 -33.84 25.60
N ALA A 581 -42.09 -34.02 26.71
CA ALA A 581 -42.14 -33.06 27.80
C ALA A 581 -40.77 -32.93 28.47
N ALA A 582 -40.26 -31.73 28.53
CA ALA A 582 -39.19 -31.33 29.43
C ALA A 582 -39.61 -30.03 30.13
N GLU A 583 -39.64 -30.11 31.42
CA GLU A 583 -40.14 -29.11 32.36
C GLU A 583 -39.44 -27.75 32.25
N ALA A 584 -40.28 -26.74 32.29
CA ALA A 584 -39.91 -25.35 32.40
C ALA A 584 -39.53 -24.99 33.84
N LYS A 585 -38.49 -24.15 33.98
CA LYS A 585 -38.42 -23.19 35.09
C LYS A 585 -38.01 -21.81 34.56
N SER A 586 -38.98 -20.94 34.72
CA SER A 586 -38.91 -19.59 35.30
C SER A 586 -38.10 -18.47 34.59
N GLN A 587 -38.88 -17.58 34.02
CA GLN A 587 -38.85 -16.11 34.23
C GLN A 587 -37.56 -15.33 33.92
N ALA A 588 -37.67 -14.55 32.85
CA ALA A 588 -37.45 -13.09 32.95
C ALA A 588 -38.08 -12.44 31.70
N ALA A 589 -39.12 -11.65 31.91
CA ALA A 589 -39.68 -10.75 30.92
C ALA A 589 -38.66 -9.67 30.58
N VAL A 590 -38.13 -9.69 29.39
CA VAL A 590 -37.38 -8.55 28.84
C VAL A 590 -38.41 -7.64 28.17
N THR A 591 -38.70 -6.54 28.80
CA THR A 591 -39.45 -5.41 28.22
C THR A 591 -38.58 -4.80 27.14
N VAL A 592 -38.98 -4.99 25.88
CA VAL A 592 -38.36 -4.24 24.75
C VAL A 592 -38.82 -2.80 24.86
N VAL A 593 -37.93 -1.94 25.31
CA VAL A 593 -38.08 -0.47 25.23
C VAL A 593 -37.67 -0.08 23.82
N GLU A 594 -38.64 0.32 23.00
CA GLU A 594 -38.37 0.98 21.72
C GLU A 594 -37.55 2.26 21.97
N PRO A 595 -36.43 2.49 21.25
CA PRO A 595 -35.72 3.73 21.35
C PRO A 595 -36.56 4.88 20.76
N PRO A 596 -36.56 6.07 21.35
CA PRO A 596 -37.31 7.22 20.84
C PRO A 596 -36.82 7.61 19.45
N LEU A 597 -37.77 7.79 18.53
CA LEU A 597 -37.52 8.31 17.18
C LEU A 597 -36.72 9.62 17.26
N PRO A 598 -35.66 9.80 16.44
CA PRO A 598 -34.92 11.04 16.41
C PRO A 598 -35.82 12.18 15.94
N ALA A 599 -35.72 13.31 16.63
CA ALA A 599 -36.43 14.54 16.32
C ALA A 599 -36.27 14.89 14.83
N ARG A 600 -37.38 15.29 14.19
CA ARG A 600 -37.46 15.69 12.79
C ARG A 600 -36.28 16.57 12.42
N MET A 601 -35.41 16.11 11.53
CA MET A 601 -34.41 16.91 10.87
C MET A 601 -35.10 18.11 10.20
N ALA A 602 -34.62 19.33 10.49
CA ALA A 602 -35.04 20.54 9.82
C ALA A 602 -34.82 20.37 8.30
N LYS A 603 -35.80 20.80 7.52
CA LYS A 603 -35.73 20.73 6.05
C LYS A 603 -34.43 21.40 5.57
N PRO A 604 -33.72 20.84 4.58
CA PRO A 604 -32.58 21.50 4.00
C PRO A 604 -33.00 22.85 3.42
N PRO A 605 -32.13 23.89 3.50
CA PRO A 605 -32.43 25.21 2.96
C PRO A 605 -32.62 25.11 1.44
N ARG A 606 -33.59 25.87 0.92
CA ARG A 606 -33.90 25.92 -0.52
C ARG A 606 -32.80 26.69 -1.27
N PRO A 607 -32.55 26.39 -2.55
CA PRO A 607 -31.57 27.11 -3.35
C PRO A 607 -31.69 28.63 -3.36
N GLU A 608 -32.89 29.16 -3.11
CA GLU A 608 -33.22 30.59 -3.07
C GLU A 608 -32.61 31.32 -1.85
N ASP A 609 -32.24 30.59 -0.80
CA ASP A 609 -31.67 31.19 0.42
C ASP A 609 -30.18 31.54 0.25
N PHE A 610 -29.52 31.05 -0.79
CA PHE A 610 -28.12 31.36 -1.12
C PHE A 610 -27.96 32.64 -1.98
N ALA A 611 -29.03 33.11 -2.61
CA ALA A 611 -28.99 34.29 -3.51
C ALA A 611 -28.90 35.63 -2.79
N ARG A 612 -29.00 35.72 -1.46
CA ARG A 612 -29.02 36.96 -0.68
C ARG A 612 -27.74 37.29 0.07
N ARG A 613 -26.66 36.55 -0.07
CA ARG A 613 -25.37 36.95 0.52
C ARG A 613 -24.58 37.77 -0.51
N LYS A 614 -24.44 39.11 -0.22
CA LYS A 614 -23.50 39.96 -0.96
C LYS A 614 -22.09 39.37 -0.86
N PRO A 615 -21.34 39.30 -1.96
CA PRO A 615 -19.93 38.91 -1.89
C PRO A 615 -19.14 39.95 -1.07
N PRO A 616 -18.10 39.52 -0.33
CA PRO A 616 -17.20 40.45 0.34
C PRO A 616 -16.49 41.31 -0.70
N ALA A 617 -16.30 42.61 -0.37
CA ALA A 617 -15.66 43.59 -1.22
C ALA A 617 -14.24 43.12 -1.58
N THR A 618 -13.94 43.11 -2.86
CA THR A 618 -12.57 42.90 -3.40
C THR A 618 -11.68 44.05 -2.93
N PRO A 619 -10.48 43.77 -2.38
CA PRO A 619 -9.52 44.84 -2.10
C PRO A 619 -9.05 45.50 -3.40
N GLU A 620 -8.97 46.84 -3.41
CA GLU A 620 -8.41 47.60 -4.53
C GLU A 620 -6.95 47.19 -4.82
N PRO A 621 -6.54 47.18 -6.07
CA PRO A 621 -5.15 46.87 -6.41
C PRO A 621 -4.22 48.02 -5.97
N GLU A 622 -3.19 47.65 -5.22
CA GLU A 622 -2.08 48.55 -4.89
C GLU A 622 -1.41 49.06 -6.16
N LYS A 623 -1.13 50.37 -6.22
CA LYS A 623 -0.38 51.00 -7.29
C LYS A 623 1.02 50.42 -7.37
N PRO A 624 1.57 50.19 -8.57
CA PRO A 624 2.93 49.73 -8.74
C PRO A 624 3.92 50.76 -8.23
N ALA A 625 4.89 50.29 -7.44
CA ALA A 625 6.01 51.09 -6.94
C ALA A 625 6.89 51.54 -8.12
N GLU A 626 7.35 52.81 -8.07
CA GLU A 626 8.31 53.39 -9.02
C GLU A 626 9.63 52.58 -9.02
N PRO A 627 10.28 52.42 -10.19
CA PRO A 627 11.53 51.71 -10.30
C PRO A 627 12.67 52.50 -9.65
N ALA A 628 13.44 51.82 -8.78
CA ALA A 628 14.63 52.34 -8.13
C ALA A 628 15.72 52.73 -9.16
N LYS A 629 16.34 53.87 -8.98
CA LYS A 629 17.48 54.37 -9.80
C LYS A 629 18.67 53.39 -9.69
N PRO A 630 19.42 53.21 -10.79
CA PRO A 630 20.62 52.36 -10.79
C PRO A 630 21.75 52.98 -9.94
N PRO A 631 22.61 52.16 -9.30
CA PRO A 631 23.75 52.64 -8.54
C PRO A 631 24.86 53.23 -9.44
N GLU A 632 25.42 54.37 -9.03
CA GLU A 632 26.57 55.01 -9.67
C GLU A 632 27.81 54.12 -9.61
N GLN A 633 28.51 54.08 -10.73
CA GLN A 633 29.81 53.40 -10.85
C GLN A 633 30.90 54.14 -10.06
N PRO A 634 31.82 53.45 -9.35
CA PRO A 634 32.98 54.11 -8.73
C PRO A 634 34.00 54.52 -9.79
N LYS A 635 34.43 55.78 -9.73
CA LYS A 635 35.54 56.35 -10.51
C LYS A 635 36.84 55.69 -10.09
N SER A 636 37.60 55.26 -11.09
CA SER A 636 39.00 54.84 -11.01
C SER A 636 39.92 55.94 -10.42
N GLN A 637 40.70 55.56 -9.43
CA GLN A 637 42.11 55.95 -9.26
C GLN A 637 42.94 54.71 -8.96
#